data_2a48144f7265780080107340ceca7f1b
#
_entry.id   2a48144f7265780080107340ceca7f1b
#
_cell.length_a   1.000
_cell.length_b   1.000
_cell.length_c   1.000
_cell.angle_alpha   90.00
_cell.angle_beta   90.00
_cell.angle_gamma   90.00
#
_symmetry.space_group_name_H-M   'P 1'
#
loop_
_entity.id
_entity.type
_entity.pdbx_description
1 polymer ?
#
loop_
_entity_poly.entity_id
_entity_poly.type
_entity_poly.pdbx_seq_one_letter_code
_entity_poly.pdbx_strand_id
1 'polypeptide(L)'
;MKFIIKDKMKGRLRVHMCQNHMSYEEADILLYYLESFEPVSSAKVYDRTADAVICYTGNPDIIIDRLRRFHYEDVKVPNGYLERSGRETNAMYQEKLIDKIIFHYARKWLLPYPISAAYTGLMSVKYIWKGVKTLTKGKIEVPVLDATSIGVSVLRGDMKTAGSIMFLLGIGELLEEWTHKKSVDDLARTMSLNVGKVWLKTENDEILVDSDTIAKGDHVVVNVGTIIPFDGTVCDGEAMVNQASLTGESVSVRRTAGNVVYAGTVVEEGSLIIEVKEVSGSSRYEKIAQMIDESEKLKSNLEGKAEHLADRLVPYSLGGTILTYLLTRNVTKALAILMVDYSCALKLAMPVSVLSAIREAGNRKITVKGGKYLEAVAEADTIVFDKTGTLTKAQPTVAGVVSFNGTSENELLRIAACLEEHFPHSIAKAVVDAAKRKNLDHEEMHSEVKYIVAHGISTTIGDSKAIIGSYHFVFEDEKCTIPEGMEEVFENLPAEYSHLYLAIDNELAAAILIEDPLREESADIVERLKSVGISKVVMMTGDCERTAKAIAEHVGVDEYYSEVLPEDKAAFVDREKAAGRKVIMIGDGINDSPALSAADAGIAISDGAEIAREVADITIDADSLDEIVTLKIHANLLMKRIHRNYRFIVGFNTGLIVLGVAGVIAPTTSALLHNTSTLMIGLNSMKDMLPEL
;
A
#
# COMPACT_ATOMS: atom_id res chain seq x y z
N MET A 1 6.18 -27.06 -22.80
CA MET A 1 7.57 -27.51 -22.50
C MET A 1 7.58 -28.87 -21.82
N LYS A 2 8.69 -29.66 -21.88
CA LYS A 2 8.77 -30.98 -21.18
C LYS A 2 9.28 -30.78 -19.76
N PHE A 3 8.63 -31.44 -18.79
CA PHE A 3 9.06 -31.45 -17.40
C PHE A 3 8.77 -32.81 -16.75
N ILE A 4 9.41 -33.09 -15.63
CA ILE A 4 9.27 -34.29 -14.84
C ILE A 4 8.82 -33.92 -13.43
N ILE A 5 7.81 -34.57 -12.91
CA ILE A 5 7.38 -34.40 -11.52
C ILE A 5 8.33 -35.19 -10.63
N LYS A 6 9.13 -34.50 -9.81
CA LYS A 6 10.06 -35.13 -8.86
C LYS A 6 9.40 -35.50 -7.54
N ASP A 7 8.42 -34.69 -7.12
CA ASP A 7 7.70 -34.90 -5.86
C ASP A 7 6.30 -34.29 -5.92
N LYS A 8 5.30 -34.97 -5.37
CA LYS A 8 3.91 -34.52 -5.31
C LYS A 8 3.36 -34.81 -3.92
N MET A 9 3.25 -33.78 -3.09
CA MET A 9 2.62 -33.82 -1.76
C MET A 9 1.36 -32.97 -1.75
N LYS A 10 0.48 -33.17 -0.77
CA LYS A 10 -0.71 -32.33 -0.61
C LYS A 10 -0.26 -30.87 -0.37
N GLY A 11 -0.67 -29.97 -1.27
CA GLY A 11 -0.31 -28.55 -1.23
C GLY A 11 1.10 -28.21 -1.74
N ARG A 12 1.91 -29.19 -2.20
CA ARG A 12 3.26 -28.94 -2.69
C ARG A 12 3.62 -29.85 -3.87
N LEU A 13 4.12 -29.24 -4.95
CA LEU A 13 4.56 -29.93 -6.15
C LEU A 13 6.02 -29.52 -6.46
N ARG A 14 6.89 -30.50 -6.70
CA ARG A 14 8.25 -30.25 -7.22
C ARG A 14 8.38 -30.80 -8.62
N VAL A 15 8.72 -29.93 -9.55
CA VAL A 15 8.91 -30.27 -10.97
C VAL A 15 10.33 -29.96 -11.40
N HIS A 16 10.86 -30.76 -12.31
CA HIS A 16 12.14 -30.52 -12.99
C HIS A 16 11.86 -30.21 -14.45
N MET A 17 12.25 -29.03 -14.89
CA MET A 17 12.20 -28.69 -16.31
C MET A 17 13.30 -29.44 -17.03
N CYS A 18 13.00 -30.09 -18.18
CA CYS A 18 13.94 -30.97 -18.88
C CYS A 18 15.03 -30.14 -19.59
N GLN A 19 15.81 -29.39 -18.80
CA GLN A 19 16.99 -28.65 -19.23
C GLN A 19 18.07 -28.72 -18.15
N ASN A 20 19.36 -28.62 -18.53
CA ASN A 20 20.45 -28.81 -17.58
C ASN A 20 20.58 -27.66 -16.58
N HIS A 21 20.31 -26.44 -17.01
CA HIS A 21 20.25 -25.23 -16.18
C HIS A 21 19.35 -24.21 -16.88
N MET A 22 18.87 -23.25 -16.15
CA MET A 22 18.12 -22.09 -16.66
C MET A 22 19.01 -20.86 -16.61
N SER A 23 18.83 -19.94 -17.55
CA SER A 23 19.32 -18.56 -17.38
C SER A 23 18.55 -17.89 -16.23
N TYR A 24 19.06 -16.78 -15.70
CA TYR A 24 18.33 -16.02 -14.68
C TYR A 24 17.00 -15.51 -15.22
N GLU A 25 17.00 -15.05 -16.48
CA GLU A 25 15.80 -14.59 -17.18
C GLU A 25 14.76 -15.71 -17.34
N GLU A 26 15.16 -16.90 -17.85
CA GLU A 26 14.26 -18.05 -17.96
C GLU A 26 13.67 -18.47 -16.59
N ALA A 27 14.49 -18.45 -15.53
CA ALA A 27 14.03 -18.79 -14.21
C ALA A 27 13.03 -17.77 -13.65
N ASP A 28 13.19 -16.48 -13.98
CA ASP A 28 12.28 -15.42 -13.57
C ASP A 28 11.01 -15.40 -14.42
N ILE A 29 11.06 -15.69 -15.71
CA ILE A 29 9.88 -15.89 -16.58
C ILE A 29 9.02 -17.06 -16.04
N LEU A 30 9.66 -18.20 -15.73
CA LEU A 30 8.94 -19.35 -15.18
C LEU A 30 8.31 -19.02 -13.81
N LEU A 31 9.04 -18.29 -12.98
CA LEU A 31 8.55 -17.89 -11.67
C LEU A 31 7.34 -16.95 -11.78
N TYR A 32 7.43 -15.93 -12.65
CA TYR A 32 6.32 -15.03 -12.96
C TYR A 32 5.09 -15.78 -13.45
N TYR A 33 5.27 -16.72 -14.41
CA TYR A 33 4.19 -17.54 -14.95
C TYR A 33 3.49 -18.37 -13.88
N LEU A 34 4.23 -18.88 -12.89
CA LEU A 34 3.68 -19.66 -11.77
C LEU A 34 2.95 -18.77 -10.76
N GLU A 35 3.57 -17.63 -10.38
CA GLU A 35 3.01 -16.70 -9.38
C GLU A 35 1.79 -15.91 -9.90
N SER A 36 1.64 -15.77 -11.22
CA SER A 36 0.45 -15.15 -11.84
C SER A 36 -0.79 -16.06 -11.84
N PHE A 37 -0.72 -17.26 -11.24
CA PHE A 37 -1.80 -18.23 -11.26
C PHE A 37 -2.43 -18.38 -9.86
N GLU A 38 -3.70 -17.99 -9.73
CA GLU A 38 -4.46 -17.91 -8.47
C GLU A 38 -4.36 -19.13 -7.54
N PRO A 39 -4.40 -20.41 -8.03
CA PRO A 39 -4.20 -21.57 -7.17
C PRO A 39 -2.80 -21.73 -6.58
N VAL A 40 -1.80 -20.98 -7.06
CA VAL A 40 -0.42 -21.03 -6.56
C VAL A 40 -0.23 -20.01 -5.45
N SER A 41 -0.03 -20.50 -4.22
CA SER A 41 0.23 -19.65 -3.07
C SER A 41 1.67 -19.13 -3.01
N SER A 42 2.65 -19.94 -3.48
CA SER A 42 4.04 -19.52 -3.63
C SER A 42 4.78 -20.41 -4.60
N ALA A 43 5.79 -19.90 -5.30
CA ALA A 43 6.65 -20.68 -6.15
C ALA A 43 8.12 -20.34 -5.89
N LYS A 44 9.01 -21.33 -6.09
CA LYS A 44 10.45 -21.14 -6.00
C LYS A 44 11.15 -21.90 -7.11
N VAL A 45 11.80 -21.17 -8.00
CA VAL A 45 12.51 -21.74 -9.15
C VAL A 45 14.02 -21.72 -8.88
N TYR A 46 14.68 -22.85 -9.10
CA TYR A 46 16.12 -23.03 -8.92
C TYR A 46 16.80 -23.10 -10.30
N ASP A 47 17.44 -22.01 -10.69
CA ASP A 47 18.14 -21.85 -11.99
C ASP A 47 19.18 -22.93 -12.27
N ARG A 48 20.02 -23.27 -11.27
CA ARG A 48 21.12 -24.23 -11.41
C ARG A 48 20.67 -25.67 -11.60
N THR A 49 19.54 -26.04 -11.04
CA THR A 49 19.02 -27.42 -11.10
C THR A 49 17.80 -27.55 -12.00
N ALA A 50 17.33 -26.44 -12.58
CA ALA A 50 16.11 -26.35 -13.37
C ALA A 50 14.88 -26.95 -12.68
N ASP A 51 14.83 -26.87 -11.35
CA ASP A 51 13.71 -27.34 -10.53
C ASP A 51 12.80 -26.17 -10.14
N ALA A 52 11.49 -26.42 -10.12
CA ALA A 52 10.53 -25.51 -9.48
C ALA A 52 9.79 -26.22 -8.36
N VAL A 53 9.68 -25.57 -7.20
CA VAL A 53 8.86 -25.98 -6.06
C VAL A 53 7.66 -25.06 -6.00
N ILE A 54 6.47 -25.60 -6.07
CA ILE A 54 5.20 -24.89 -6.19
C ILE A 54 4.35 -25.28 -4.99
N CYS A 55 3.98 -24.32 -4.16
CA CYS A 55 2.96 -24.48 -3.13
C CYS A 55 1.62 -24.03 -3.70
N TYR A 56 0.54 -24.78 -3.44
CA TYR A 56 -0.74 -24.55 -4.08
C TYR A 56 -1.92 -24.94 -3.20
N THR A 57 -3.07 -24.37 -3.52
CA THR A 57 -4.37 -24.73 -2.95
C THR A 57 -5.24 -25.42 -4.02
N GLY A 58 -6.00 -26.45 -3.63
CA GLY A 58 -6.90 -27.16 -4.54
C GLY A 58 -6.27 -28.32 -5.33
N ASN A 59 -6.66 -28.47 -6.62
CA ASN A 59 -6.28 -29.60 -7.45
C ASN A 59 -4.95 -29.38 -8.19
N PRO A 60 -3.91 -30.19 -7.94
CA PRO A 60 -2.61 -30.08 -8.62
C PRO A 60 -2.64 -30.30 -10.13
N ASP A 61 -3.64 -30.99 -10.65
CA ASP A 61 -3.71 -31.31 -12.09
C ASP A 61 -3.92 -30.07 -12.95
N ILE A 62 -4.55 -29.02 -12.40
CA ILE A 62 -4.72 -27.72 -13.06
C ILE A 62 -3.34 -27.06 -13.27
N ILE A 63 -2.47 -27.12 -12.26
CA ILE A 63 -1.10 -26.57 -12.36
C ILE A 63 -0.25 -27.37 -13.34
N ILE A 64 -0.39 -28.71 -13.33
CA ILE A 64 0.30 -29.61 -14.26
C ILE A 64 -0.11 -29.30 -15.71
N ASP A 65 -1.39 -29.09 -15.97
CA ASP A 65 -1.88 -28.76 -17.32
C ASP A 65 -1.42 -27.34 -17.75
N ARG A 66 -1.34 -26.38 -16.84
CA ARG A 66 -0.77 -25.06 -17.12
C ARG A 66 0.70 -25.17 -17.47
N LEU A 67 1.49 -25.93 -16.70
CA LEU A 67 2.92 -26.18 -17.01
C LEU A 67 3.14 -26.89 -18.35
N ARG A 68 2.23 -27.78 -18.79
CA ARG A 68 2.30 -28.40 -20.12
C ARG A 68 2.19 -27.41 -21.27
N ARG A 69 1.43 -26.33 -21.08
CA ARG A 69 1.23 -25.25 -22.06
C ARG A 69 2.31 -24.17 -22.00
N PHE A 70 3.18 -24.22 -21.01
CA PHE A 70 4.21 -23.20 -20.78
C PHE A 70 5.28 -23.23 -21.88
N HIS A 71 5.57 -22.06 -22.46
CA HIS A 71 6.73 -21.77 -23.31
C HIS A 71 7.24 -20.39 -22.95
N TYR A 72 8.56 -20.21 -22.88
CA TYR A 72 9.19 -18.95 -22.47
C TYR A 72 8.81 -17.78 -23.40
N GLU A 73 8.69 -18.05 -24.72
CA GLU A 73 8.39 -17.05 -25.74
C GLU A 73 6.94 -16.55 -25.69
N ASP A 74 6.02 -17.33 -25.10
CA ASP A 74 4.60 -17.01 -25.04
C ASP A 74 4.24 -16.14 -23.81
N VAL A 75 5.17 -16.03 -22.85
CA VAL A 75 4.93 -15.30 -21.59
C VAL A 75 5.42 -13.86 -21.73
N LYS A 76 4.48 -12.93 -21.77
CA LYS A 76 4.80 -11.50 -21.71
C LYS A 76 5.04 -11.12 -20.25
N VAL A 77 6.30 -10.93 -19.89
CA VAL A 77 6.70 -10.47 -18.55
C VAL A 77 6.91 -8.96 -18.59
N PRO A 78 6.39 -8.20 -17.61
CA PRO A 78 6.64 -6.77 -17.52
C PRO A 78 8.16 -6.48 -17.47
N ASN A 79 8.63 -5.51 -18.25
CA ASN A 79 10.06 -5.17 -18.32
C ASN A 79 10.68 -4.92 -16.94
N GLY A 80 9.97 -4.24 -16.04
CA GLY A 80 10.43 -3.97 -14.68
C GLY A 80 10.62 -5.21 -13.79
N TYR A 81 9.97 -6.33 -14.10
CA TYR A 81 10.12 -7.58 -13.36
C TYR A 81 11.45 -8.28 -13.68
N LEU A 82 11.87 -8.26 -14.95
CA LEU A 82 13.12 -8.87 -15.39
C LEU A 82 14.34 -8.00 -15.04
N GLU A 83 14.25 -6.69 -15.20
CA GLU A 83 15.36 -5.75 -14.94
C GLU A 83 15.80 -5.73 -13.46
N ARG A 84 14.92 -6.11 -12.52
CA ARG A 84 15.21 -6.21 -11.09
C ARG A 84 15.24 -7.66 -10.61
N SER A 85 15.87 -8.53 -11.39
CA SER A 85 16.10 -9.90 -10.98
C SER A 85 16.88 -9.96 -9.67
N GLY A 86 16.23 -10.35 -8.59
CA GLY A 86 16.88 -10.57 -7.30
C GLY A 86 17.99 -11.66 -7.39
N ARG A 87 17.97 -12.49 -8.44
CA ARG A 87 18.99 -13.52 -8.73
C ARG A 87 20.28 -12.88 -9.19
N GLU A 88 20.21 -11.96 -10.16
CA GLU A 88 21.36 -11.25 -10.69
C GLU A 88 22.00 -10.37 -9.61
N THR A 89 21.19 -9.62 -8.86
CA THR A 89 21.63 -8.85 -7.69
C THR A 89 22.35 -9.75 -6.69
N ASN A 90 21.77 -10.87 -6.29
CA ASN A 90 22.40 -11.80 -5.35
C ASN A 90 23.71 -12.39 -5.88
N ALA A 91 23.76 -12.78 -7.17
CA ALA A 91 24.98 -13.32 -7.80
C ALA A 91 26.10 -12.28 -7.82
N MET A 92 25.79 -11.04 -8.20
CA MET A 92 26.76 -9.93 -8.24
C MET A 92 27.35 -9.64 -6.85
N TYR A 93 26.52 -9.60 -5.81
CA TYR A 93 27.01 -9.35 -4.46
C TYR A 93 27.78 -10.54 -3.87
N GLN A 94 27.37 -11.78 -4.19
CA GLN A 94 28.15 -12.99 -3.84
C GLN A 94 29.54 -13.00 -4.49
N GLU A 95 29.63 -12.65 -5.78
CA GLU A 95 30.90 -12.53 -6.48
C GLU A 95 31.80 -11.45 -5.84
N LYS A 96 31.28 -10.24 -5.63
CA LYS A 96 32.00 -9.16 -4.93
C LYS A 96 32.50 -9.57 -3.52
N LEU A 97 31.68 -10.35 -2.78
CA LEU A 97 32.05 -10.85 -1.47
C LEU A 97 33.19 -11.87 -1.54
N ILE A 98 33.06 -12.84 -2.46
CA ILE A 98 34.07 -13.87 -2.70
C ILE A 98 35.39 -13.23 -3.14
N ASP A 99 35.35 -12.31 -4.09
CA ASP A 99 36.53 -11.58 -4.57
C ASP A 99 37.23 -10.81 -3.45
N LYS A 100 36.45 -10.13 -2.60
CA LYS A 100 37.00 -9.38 -1.46
C LYS A 100 37.67 -10.30 -0.44
N ILE A 101 37.09 -11.47 -0.16
CA ILE A 101 37.66 -12.50 0.72
C ILE A 101 38.92 -13.08 0.09
N ILE A 102 38.86 -13.53 -1.19
CA ILE A 102 40.00 -14.12 -1.90
C ILE A 102 41.14 -13.10 -1.92
N PHE A 103 40.90 -11.87 -2.34
CA PHE A 103 41.91 -10.82 -2.40
C PHE A 103 42.55 -10.54 -1.02
N HIS A 104 41.75 -10.51 0.07
CA HIS A 104 42.29 -10.30 1.42
C HIS A 104 43.27 -11.39 1.84
N TYR A 105 42.91 -12.67 1.65
CA TYR A 105 43.75 -13.80 2.03
C TYR A 105 44.91 -14.00 1.03
N ALA A 106 44.69 -13.84 -0.28
CA ALA A 106 45.79 -13.89 -1.27
C ALA A 106 46.85 -12.85 -0.97
N ARG A 107 46.46 -11.63 -0.68
CA ARG A 107 47.38 -10.55 -0.27
C ARG A 107 48.17 -10.94 0.98
N LYS A 108 47.51 -11.53 2.01
CA LYS A 108 48.12 -11.90 3.27
C LYS A 108 49.12 -13.05 3.13
N TRP A 109 48.92 -13.97 2.19
CA TRP A 109 49.74 -15.17 2.02
C TRP A 109 50.79 -15.05 0.90
N LEU A 110 50.51 -14.31 -0.16
CA LEU A 110 51.35 -14.24 -1.34
C LEU A 110 52.24 -12.98 -1.37
N LEU A 111 51.85 -11.89 -0.69
CA LEU A 111 52.64 -10.65 -0.75
C LEU A 111 53.57 -10.54 0.46
N PRO A 112 54.85 -10.13 0.24
CA PRO A 112 55.77 -9.75 1.32
C PRO A 112 55.18 -8.67 2.21
N TYR A 113 55.48 -8.76 3.53
CA TYR A 113 54.93 -7.82 4.50
C TYR A 113 55.12 -6.33 4.19
N PRO A 114 56.29 -5.85 3.67
CA PRO A 114 56.41 -4.44 3.32
C PRO A 114 55.44 -3.96 2.26
N ILE A 115 55.19 -4.78 1.25
CA ILE A 115 54.23 -4.44 0.17
C ILE A 115 52.80 -4.45 0.69
N SER A 116 52.45 -5.45 1.47
CA SER A 116 51.12 -5.54 2.12
C SER A 116 50.90 -4.37 3.10
N ALA A 117 51.93 -3.94 3.83
CA ALA A 117 51.86 -2.79 4.75
C ALA A 117 51.70 -1.47 3.99
N ALA A 118 52.45 -1.26 2.90
CA ALA A 118 52.35 -0.08 2.02
C ALA A 118 50.94 0.02 1.44
N TYR A 119 50.38 -1.08 0.92
CA TYR A 119 49.00 -1.14 0.42
C TYR A 119 47.99 -0.78 1.51
N THR A 120 48.14 -1.33 2.73
CA THR A 120 47.26 -1.03 3.85
C THR A 120 47.34 0.45 4.25
N GLY A 121 48.53 1.03 4.26
CA GLY A 121 48.72 2.46 4.49
C GLY A 121 48.06 3.32 3.44
N LEU A 122 48.17 2.97 2.16
CA LEU A 122 47.50 3.69 1.05
C LEU A 122 45.98 3.62 1.18
N MET A 123 45.44 2.45 1.45
CA MET A 123 44.00 2.26 1.59
C MET A 123 43.41 2.94 2.82
N SER A 124 44.20 3.10 3.91
CA SER A 124 43.77 3.80 5.12
C SER A 124 43.46 5.27 4.88
N VAL A 125 44.09 5.90 3.88
CA VAL A 125 43.87 7.30 3.50
C VAL A 125 42.40 7.56 3.15
N LYS A 126 41.75 6.62 2.46
CA LYS A 126 40.33 6.73 2.09
C LYS A 126 39.44 6.87 3.35
N TYR A 127 39.65 6.02 4.34
CA TYR A 127 38.84 6.02 5.58
C TYR A 127 39.18 7.23 6.48
N ILE A 128 40.43 7.57 6.61
CA ILE A 128 40.88 8.74 7.38
C ILE A 128 40.30 10.03 6.74
N TRP A 129 40.35 10.14 5.40
CA TRP A 129 39.78 11.29 4.69
C TRP A 129 38.28 11.41 4.88
N LYS A 130 37.53 10.27 4.83
CA LYS A 130 36.09 10.23 5.08
C LYS A 130 35.76 10.76 6.49
N GLY A 131 36.50 10.34 7.51
CA GLY A 131 36.36 10.83 8.88
C GLY A 131 36.67 12.31 9.02
N VAL A 132 37.79 12.78 8.47
CA VAL A 132 38.15 14.21 8.47
C VAL A 132 37.11 15.07 7.77
N LYS A 133 36.60 14.62 6.61
CA LYS A 133 35.52 15.33 5.87
C LYS A 133 34.22 15.41 6.69
N THR A 134 33.93 14.40 7.50
CA THR A 134 32.76 14.41 8.41
C THR A 134 32.98 15.45 9.53
N LEU A 135 34.17 15.47 10.13
CA LEU A 135 34.53 16.46 11.15
C LEU A 135 34.54 17.91 10.62
N THR A 136 34.97 18.14 9.38
CA THR A 136 34.94 19.50 8.76
C THR A 136 33.52 20.01 8.53
N LYS A 137 32.53 19.10 8.48
CA LYS A 137 31.10 19.45 8.44
C LYS A 137 30.49 19.72 9.83
N GLY A 138 31.32 19.68 10.89
CA GLY A 138 30.87 19.85 12.28
C GLY A 138 30.10 18.65 12.83
N LYS A 139 30.20 17.47 12.19
CA LYS A 139 29.49 16.26 12.60
C LYS A 139 30.45 15.22 13.19
N ILE A 140 29.98 14.54 14.24
CA ILE A 140 30.68 13.43 14.87
C ILE A 140 29.85 12.18 14.69
N GLU A 141 30.09 11.48 13.58
CA GLU A 141 29.36 10.30 13.13
C GLU A 141 30.32 9.09 12.99
N VAL A 142 29.81 7.91 12.66
CA VAL A 142 30.56 6.65 12.52
C VAL A 142 31.86 6.76 11.70
N PRO A 143 31.93 7.49 10.58
CA PRO A 143 33.19 7.65 9.84
C PRO A 143 34.35 8.22 10.67
N VAL A 144 34.04 8.93 11.75
CA VAL A 144 35.06 9.46 12.68
C VAL A 144 35.61 8.35 13.58
N LEU A 145 34.76 7.40 14.03
CA LEU A 145 35.20 6.21 14.77
C LEU A 145 36.14 5.34 13.93
N ASP A 146 35.72 5.06 12.67
CA ASP A 146 36.52 4.25 11.76
C ASP A 146 37.88 4.88 11.47
N ALA A 147 37.88 6.19 11.16
CA ALA A 147 39.10 6.95 10.92
C ALA A 147 40.03 6.94 12.13
N THR A 148 39.46 7.06 13.33
CA THR A 148 40.22 7.02 14.58
C THR A 148 40.85 5.66 14.83
N SER A 149 40.09 4.57 14.68
CA SER A 149 40.57 3.20 14.87
C SER A 149 41.68 2.82 13.89
N ILE A 150 41.45 3.11 12.60
CA ILE A 150 42.43 2.83 11.54
C ILE A 150 43.67 3.74 11.73
N GLY A 151 43.45 5.04 11.99
CA GLY A 151 44.54 6.01 12.17
C GLY A 151 45.46 5.66 13.33
N VAL A 152 44.89 5.32 14.48
CA VAL A 152 45.67 4.87 15.66
C VAL A 152 46.44 3.60 15.35
N SER A 153 45.87 2.62 14.68
CA SER A 153 46.54 1.38 14.31
C SER A 153 47.70 1.62 13.34
N VAL A 154 47.53 2.48 12.34
CA VAL A 154 48.56 2.87 11.38
C VAL A 154 49.72 3.62 12.07
N LEU A 155 49.39 4.60 12.93
CA LEU A 155 50.41 5.38 13.69
C LEU A 155 51.25 4.50 14.60
N ARG A 156 50.71 3.40 15.12
CA ARG A 156 51.44 2.40 15.89
C ARG A 156 52.26 1.41 15.04
N GLY A 157 52.15 1.49 13.74
CA GLY A 157 52.76 0.51 12.83
C GLY A 157 52.07 -0.85 12.78
N ASP A 158 50.91 -0.99 13.41
CA ASP A 158 50.11 -2.23 13.39
C ASP A 158 49.24 -2.32 12.13
N MET A 159 49.91 -2.52 10.99
CA MET A 159 49.25 -2.63 9.68
C MET A 159 48.39 -3.88 9.58
N LYS A 160 48.62 -4.92 10.40
CA LYS A 160 47.79 -6.12 10.40
C LYS A 160 46.42 -5.83 10.98
N THR A 161 46.35 -5.15 12.11
CA THR A 161 45.09 -4.71 12.73
C THR A 161 44.36 -3.71 11.84
N ALA A 162 45.06 -2.67 11.33
CA ALA A 162 44.44 -1.70 10.40
C ALA A 162 43.83 -2.38 9.17
N GLY A 163 44.57 -3.33 8.56
CA GLY A 163 44.10 -4.09 7.38
C GLY A 163 42.88 -4.99 7.67
N SER A 164 42.84 -5.61 8.85
CA SER A 164 41.73 -6.43 9.30
C SER A 164 40.46 -5.59 9.57
N ILE A 165 40.62 -4.41 10.20
CA ILE A 165 39.52 -3.46 10.44
C ILE A 165 38.94 -3.02 9.09
N MET A 166 39.75 -2.53 8.14
CA MET A 166 39.30 -2.09 6.84
C MET A 166 38.61 -3.22 6.05
N PHE A 167 39.09 -4.45 6.17
CA PHE A 167 38.47 -5.61 5.54
C PHE A 167 37.07 -5.89 6.13
N LEU A 168 36.95 -5.90 7.47
CA LEU A 168 35.69 -6.16 8.13
C LEU A 168 34.66 -5.02 7.89
N LEU A 169 35.10 -3.77 7.92
CA LEU A 169 34.25 -2.62 7.55
C LEU A 169 33.76 -2.74 6.11
N GLY A 170 34.67 -3.05 5.19
CA GLY A 170 34.28 -3.20 3.80
C GLY A 170 33.38 -4.40 3.52
N ILE A 171 33.44 -5.49 4.31
CA ILE A 171 32.43 -6.57 4.24
C ILE A 171 31.10 -6.09 4.81
N GLY A 172 31.12 -5.37 5.95
CA GLY A 172 29.93 -4.80 6.55
C GLY A 172 29.16 -3.88 5.58
N GLU A 173 29.86 -2.90 4.98
CA GLU A 173 29.29 -2.00 3.96
C GLU A 173 28.68 -2.78 2.78
N LEU A 174 29.36 -3.83 2.28
CA LEU A 174 28.86 -4.64 1.16
C LEU A 174 27.60 -5.43 1.53
N LEU A 175 27.54 -6.01 2.72
CA LEU A 175 26.39 -6.77 3.19
C LEU A 175 25.19 -5.86 3.50
N GLU A 176 25.45 -4.66 4.01
CA GLU A 176 24.43 -3.63 4.23
C GLU A 176 23.80 -3.20 2.91
N GLU A 177 24.63 -2.84 1.90
CA GLU A 177 24.20 -2.47 0.57
C GLU A 177 23.39 -3.60 -0.11
N TRP A 178 23.88 -4.84 0.00
CA TRP A 178 23.17 -6.01 -0.54
C TRP A 178 21.79 -6.20 0.10
N THR A 179 21.73 -6.14 1.43
CA THR A 179 20.49 -6.38 2.19
C THR A 179 19.45 -5.31 1.87
N HIS A 180 19.88 -4.04 1.82
CA HIS A 180 19.00 -2.93 1.45
C HIS A 180 18.49 -3.07 0.02
N LYS A 181 19.40 -3.26 -0.96
CA LYS A 181 19.02 -3.40 -2.37
C LYS A 181 18.10 -4.59 -2.62
N LYS A 182 18.39 -5.74 -1.99
CA LYS A 182 17.54 -6.91 -2.07
C LYS A 182 16.13 -6.63 -1.54
N SER A 183 16.01 -5.91 -0.43
CA SER A 183 14.69 -5.56 0.14
C SER A 183 13.89 -4.64 -0.79
N VAL A 184 14.55 -3.67 -1.42
CA VAL A 184 13.95 -2.78 -2.42
C VAL A 184 13.52 -3.55 -3.67
N ASP A 185 14.39 -4.45 -4.18
CA ASP A 185 14.09 -5.27 -5.37
C ASP A 185 12.90 -6.23 -5.09
N ASP A 186 12.87 -6.87 -3.91
CA ASP A 186 11.76 -7.74 -3.49
C ASP A 186 10.44 -6.95 -3.39
N LEU A 187 10.46 -5.73 -2.85
CA LEU A 187 9.30 -4.84 -2.79
C LEU A 187 8.82 -4.44 -4.19
N ALA A 188 9.74 -3.96 -5.05
CA ALA A 188 9.42 -3.56 -6.41
C ALA A 188 8.79 -4.70 -7.21
N ARG A 189 9.30 -5.93 -7.02
CA ARG A 189 8.76 -7.14 -7.64
C ARG A 189 7.34 -7.45 -7.19
N THR A 190 7.07 -7.41 -5.89
CA THR A 190 5.72 -7.63 -5.35
C THR A 190 4.73 -6.60 -5.91
N MET A 191 5.12 -5.32 -5.94
CA MET A 191 4.28 -4.25 -6.50
C MET A 191 4.08 -4.38 -8.02
N SER A 192 5.01 -5.00 -8.75
CA SER A 192 4.88 -5.23 -10.20
C SER A 192 3.87 -6.31 -10.57
N LEU A 193 3.42 -7.15 -9.66
CA LEU A 193 2.40 -8.18 -9.89
C LEU A 193 0.96 -7.63 -9.88
N ASN A 194 0.72 -6.45 -9.30
CA ASN A 194 -0.61 -5.83 -9.25
C ASN A 194 -0.87 -4.97 -10.50
N VAL A 195 -1.53 -5.49 -11.53
CA VAL A 195 -1.77 -4.79 -12.81
C VAL A 195 -2.99 -3.87 -12.73
N GLY A 196 -2.82 -2.59 -13.06
CA GLY A 196 -3.93 -1.66 -13.30
C GLY A 196 -4.69 -2.06 -14.57
N LYS A 197 -6.03 -2.04 -14.53
CA LYS A 197 -6.89 -2.31 -15.68
C LYS A 197 -7.52 -1.03 -16.18
N VAL A 198 -7.71 -0.93 -17.50
CA VAL A 198 -8.34 0.21 -18.16
C VAL A 198 -9.40 -0.26 -19.14
N TRP A 199 -10.44 0.55 -19.35
CA TRP A 199 -11.48 0.26 -20.30
C TRP A 199 -11.04 0.69 -21.70
N LEU A 200 -10.76 -0.28 -22.57
CA LEU A 200 -10.48 -0.07 -23.99
C LEU A 200 -11.79 -0.03 -24.77
N LYS A 201 -12.03 1.06 -25.50
CA LYS A 201 -13.17 1.17 -26.40
C LYS A 201 -12.84 0.56 -27.75
N THR A 202 -13.60 -0.46 -28.13
CA THR A 202 -13.59 -1.05 -29.47
C THR A 202 -14.79 -0.53 -30.28
N GLU A 203 -14.88 -0.89 -31.57
CA GLU A 203 -16.00 -0.42 -32.43
C GLU A 203 -17.39 -0.79 -31.90
N ASN A 204 -17.52 -1.87 -31.13
CA ASN A 204 -18.84 -2.39 -30.69
C ASN A 204 -18.95 -2.55 -29.14
N ASP A 205 -17.86 -2.60 -28.40
CA ASP A 205 -17.87 -2.92 -26.97
C ASP A 205 -16.77 -2.17 -26.21
N GLU A 206 -16.93 -2.10 -24.90
CA GLU A 206 -15.91 -1.66 -23.95
C GLU A 206 -15.34 -2.89 -23.22
N ILE A 207 -14.02 -3.10 -23.33
CA ILE A 207 -13.36 -4.28 -22.81
C ILE A 207 -12.35 -3.85 -21.75
N LEU A 208 -12.42 -4.46 -20.56
CA LEU A 208 -11.45 -4.22 -19.49
C LEU A 208 -10.15 -4.98 -19.79
N VAL A 209 -9.06 -4.25 -20.06
CA VAL A 209 -7.76 -4.79 -20.43
C VAL A 209 -6.68 -4.30 -19.48
N ASP A 210 -5.55 -5.00 -19.44
CA ASP A 210 -4.39 -4.55 -18.66
C ASP A 210 -3.80 -3.28 -19.30
N SER A 211 -3.47 -2.27 -18.47
CA SER A 211 -2.95 -0.98 -18.94
C SER A 211 -1.68 -1.12 -19.81
N ASP A 212 -0.88 -2.16 -19.57
CA ASP A 212 0.34 -2.44 -20.33
C ASP A 212 0.08 -2.90 -21.77
N THR A 213 -1.16 -3.26 -22.10
CA THR A 213 -1.56 -3.68 -23.47
C THR A 213 -1.98 -2.52 -24.35
N ILE A 214 -2.16 -1.33 -23.78
CA ILE A 214 -2.61 -0.12 -24.48
C ILE A 214 -1.46 0.43 -25.33
N ALA A 215 -1.79 0.80 -26.56
CA ALA A 215 -0.89 1.41 -27.52
C ALA A 215 -1.29 2.85 -27.85
N LYS A 216 -0.37 3.60 -28.42
CA LYS A 216 -0.65 4.94 -28.95
C LYS A 216 -1.73 4.85 -30.05
N GLY A 217 -2.77 5.67 -29.92
CA GLY A 217 -3.91 5.71 -30.82
C GLY A 217 -5.12 4.88 -30.35
N ASP A 218 -4.97 4.11 -29.26
CA ASP A 218 -6.09 3.40 -28.66
C ASP A 218 -7.03 4.39 -27.95
N HIS A 219 -8.31 4.01 -27.87
CA HIS A 219 -9.35 4.79 -27.23
C HIS A 219 -9.65 4.19 -25.85
N VAL A 220 -9.44 4.97 -24.81
CA VAL A 220 -9.65 4.56 -23.41
C VAL A 220 -10.84 5.32 -22.84
N VAL A 221 -11.76 4.60 -22.19
CA VAL A 221 -12.91 5.19 -21.49
C VAL A 221 -12.49 5.48 -20.05
N VAL A 222 -12.72 6.71 -19.63
CA VAL A 222 -12.43 7.19 -18.27
C VAL A 222 -13.73 7.69 -17.66
N ASN A 223 -14.21 7.00 -16.64
CA ASN A 223 -15.46 7.30 -15.97
C ASN A 223 -15.23 8.20 -14.73
N VAL A 224 -16.33 8.75 -14.20
CA VAL A 224 -16.32 9.49 -12.94
C VAL A 224 -15.61 8.71 -11.84
N GLY A 225 -14.80 9.42 -11.03
CA GLY A 225 -14.04 8.83 -9.94
C GLY A 225 -12.76 8.09 -10.36
N THR A 226 -12.42 8.03 -11.66
CA THR A 226 -11.22 7.34 -12.15
C THR A 226 -10.10 8.31 -12.51
N ILE A 227 -8.86 7.84 -12.35
CA ILE A 227 -7.67 8.57 -12.78
C ILE A 227 -7.50 8.40 -14.29
N ILE A 228 -7.16 9.48 -14.98
CA ILE A 228 -6.78 9.43 -16.39
C ILE A 228 -5.46 8.67 -16.52
N PRO A 229 -5.45 7.49 -17.18
CA PRO A 229 -4.29 6.61 -17.12
C PRO A 229 -3.15 7.01 -18.07
N PHE A 230 -3.47 7.76 -19.13
CA PHE A 230 -2.52 8.15 -20.19
C PHE A 230 -2.72 9.59 -20.63
N ASP A 231 -1.65 10.23 -21.07
CA ASP A 231 -1.74 11.50 -21.76
C ASP A 231 -2.47 11.33 -23.09
N GLY A 232 -3.49 12.15 -23.34
CA GLY A 232 -4.31 11.99 -24.52
C GLY A 232 -5.14 13.21 -24.90
N THR A 233 -5.95 13.03 -25.93
CA THR A 233 -6.93 14.04 -26.35
C THR A 233 -8.31 13.44 -26.21
N VAL A 234 -9.23 14.19 -25.64
CA VAL A 234 -10.63 13.81 -25.55
C VAL A 234 -11.24 13.70 -26.95
N CYS A 235 -11.73 12.51 -27.29
CA CYS A 235 -12.43 12.24 -28.54
C CYS A 235 -13.92 12.44 -28.43
N ASP A 236 -14.48 12.05 -27.27
CA ASP A 236 -15.92 12.13 -27.00
C ASP A 236 -16.15 12.28 -25.48
N GLY A 237 -17.33 12.77 -25.11
CA GLY A 237 -17.69 12.99 -23.73
C GLY A 237 -17.32 14.36 -23.18
N GLU A 238 -17.78 14.60 -21.95
CA GLU A 238 -17.54 15.81 -21.20
C GLU A 238 -17.34 15.48 -19.73
N ALA A 239 -16.35 16.11 -19.09
CA ALA A 239 -16.06 15.88 -17.69
C ALA A 239 -15.43 17.09 -16.99
N MET A 240 -15.64 17.16 -15.67
CA MET A 240 -14.85 17.99 -14.77
C MET A 240 -13.63 17.20 -14.31
N VAL A 241 -12.44 17.72 -14.61
CA VAL A 241 -11.17 17.03 -14.33
C VAL A 241 -10.37 17.83 -13.30
N ASN A 242 -10.09 17.20 -12.17
CA ASN A 242 -9.23 17.74 -11.14
C ASN A 242 -7.77 17.55 -11.54
N GLN A 243 -7.02 18.66 -11.59
CA GLN A 243 -5.61 18.68 -11.95
C GLN A 243 -4.70 19.05 -10.77
N ALA A 244 -5.19 18.98 -9.54
CA ALA A 244 -4.45 19.34 -8.34
C ALA A 244 -3.11 18.59 -8.20
N SER A 245 -3.05 17.36 -8.66
CA SER A 245 -1.84 16.53 -8.69
C SER A 245 -0.72 17.10 -9.58
N LEU A 246 -1.06 17.91 -10.59
CA LEU A 246 -0.11 18.52 -11.52
C LEU A 246 0.14 20.01 -11.23
N THR A 247 -0.93 20.74 -10.90
CA THR A 247 -0.87 22.21 -10.78
C THR A 247 -0.82 22.69 -9.32
N GLY A 248 -1.19 21.83 -8.36
CA GLY A 248 -1.37 22.21 -6.96
C GLY A 248 -2.65 22.99 -6.68
N GLU A 249 -3.48 23.26 -7.69
CA GLU A 249 -4.74 24.01 -7.56
C GLU A 249 -5.93 23.02 -7.53
N SER A 250 -6.76 23.11 -6.50
CA SER A 250 -7.92 22.23 -6.28
C SER A 250 -9.14 22.56 -7.15
N VAL A 251 -9.01 23.39 -8.18
CA VAL A 251 -10.14 23.78 -9.04
C VAL A 251 -10.22 22.84 -10.23
N SER A 252 -11.36 22.13 -10.34
CA SER A 252 -11.62 21.23 -11.45
C SER A 252 -11.87 21.99 -12.75
N VAL A 253 -11.31 21.51 -13.85
CA VAL A 253 -11.37 22.13 -15.17
C VAL A 253 -12.27 21.30 -16.09
N ARG A 254 -13.23 21.95 -16.72
CA ARG A 254 -14.10 21.31 -17.72
C ARG A 254 -13.30 20.88 -18.95
N ARG A 255 -13.41 19.60 -19.33
CA ARG A 255 -12.79 19.01 -20.50
C ARG A 255 -13.86 18.46 -21.44
N THR A 256 -13.74 18.79 -22.72
CA THR A 256 -14.63 18.39 -23.80
C THR A 256 -13.85 17.88 -25.00
N ALA A 257 -14.50 17.31 -25.99
CA ALA A 257 -13.86 16.82 -27.21
C ALA A 257 -12.88 17.85 -27.81
N GLY A 258 -11.68 17.38 -28.15
CA GLY A 258 -10.56 18.19 -28.63
C GLY A 258 -9.63 18.76 -27.55
N ASN A 259 -10.00 18.69 -26.27
CA ASN A 259 -9.12 19.12 -25.18
C ASN A 259 -8.06 18.08 -24.87
N VAL A 260 -6.88 18.53 -24.45
CA VAL A 260 -5.82 17.65 -23.96
C VAL A 260 -6.06 17.34 -22.49
N VAL A 261 -5.86 16.09 -22.13
CA VAL A 261 -5.89 15.59 -20.75
C VAL A 261 -4.58 14.90 -20.40
N TYR A 262 -4.25 14.92 -19.13
CA TYR A 262 -2.95 14.46 -18.62
C TYR A 262 -3.13 13.26 -17.69
N ALA A 263 -2.22 12.30 -17.80
CA ALA A 263 -2.15 11.15 -16.89
C ALA A 263 -1.98 11.60 -15.44
N GLY A 264 -2.67 10.90 -14.51
CA GLY A 264 -2.62 11.25 -13.09
C GLY A 264 -3.59 12.33 -12.66
N THR A 265 -4.38 12.90 -13.57
CA THR A 265 -5.51 13.78 -13.23
C THR A 265 -6.79 12.95 -13.07
N VAL A 266 -7.78 13.49 -12.38
CA VAL A 266 -8.94 12.72 -11.95
C VAL A 266 -10.23 13.29 -12.53
N VAL A 267 -11.11 12.42 -13.00
CA VAL A 267 -12.46 12.78 -13.46
C VAL A 267 -13.39 12.86 -12.24
N GLU A 268 -13.82 14.06 -11.86
CA GLU A 268 -14.74 14.27 -10.73
C GLU A 268 -16.21 14.16 -11.13
N GLU A 269 -16.55 14.61 -12.34
CA GLU A 269 -17.90 14.53 -12.88
C GLU A 269 -17.85 14.20 -14.38
N GLY A 270 -18.83 13.45 -14.86
CA GLY A 270 -18.95 13.07 -16.27
C GLY A 270 -18.09 11.87 -16.66
N SER A 271 -17.87 11.70 -17.97
CA SER A 271 -17.00 10.65 -18.52
C SER A 271 -16.33 11.13 -19.79
N LEU A 272 -15.15 10.59 -20.09
CA LEU A 272 -14.36 10.93 -21.26
C LEU A 272 -13.94 9.68 -22.02
N ILE A 273 -13.88 9.80 -23.34
CA ILE A 273 -13.16 8.88 -24.21
C ILE A 273 -11.93 9.60 -24.70
N ILE A 274 -10.75 9.08 -24.36
CA ILE A 274 -9.47 9.68 -24.70
C ILE A 274 -8.71 8.84 -25.74
N GLU A 275 -8.19 9.48 -26.77
CA GLU A 275 -7.21 8.89 -27.67
C GLU A 275 -5.83 9.02 -27.04
N VAL A 276 -5.17 7.90 -26.79
CA VAL A 276 -3.83 7.85 -26.15
C VAL A 276 -2.79 8.43 -27.10
N LYS A 277 -2.15 9.54 -26.72
CA LYS A 277 -1.08 10.20 -27.49
C LYS A 277 0.30 9.73 -27.12
N GLU A 278 0.55 9.54 -25.84
CA GLU A 278 1.81 9.03 -25.34
C GLU A 278 1.56 7.96 -24.28
N VAL A 279 2.21 6.83 -24.45
CA VAL A 279 2.28 5.77 -23.44
C VAL A 279 3.43 6.06 -22.46
N SER A 280 4.24 7.11 -22.77
CA SER A 280 5.41 7.54 -22.01
C SER A 280 5.04 8.52 -20.89
N GLY A 281 5.49 8.26 -19.69
CA GLY A 281 5.38 9.14 -18.52
C GLY A 281 4.68 8.53 -17.33
N SER A 282 3.96 7.45 -17.52
CA SER A 282 3.41 6.65 -16.44
C SER A 282 3.65 5.16 -16.66
N SER A 283 4.88 4.81 -17.09
CA SER A 283 5.20 3.40 -17.00
C SER A 283 5.01 3.03 -15.54
N ARG A 284 4.25 1.99 -15.30
CA ARG A 284 4.02 1.42 -13.98
C ARG A 284 5.32 1.30 -13.19
N TYR A 285 6.42 1.05 -13.89
CA TYR A 285 7.78 1.04 -13.37
C TYR A 285 8.19 2.38 -12.75
N GLU A 286 7.90 3.51 -13.38
CA GLU A 286 8.19 4.83 -12.84
C GLU A 286 7.33 5.12 -11.62
N LYS A 287 6.04 4.76 -11.63
CA LYS A 287 5.16 4.86 -10.44
C LYS A 287 5.67 3.98 -9.29
N ILE A 288 6.07 2.73 -9.56
CA ILE A 288 6.64 1.84 -8.54
C ILE A 288 7.96 2.41 -8.00
N ALA A 289 8.84 2.88 -8.88
CA ALA A 289 10.10 3.52 -8.48
C ALA A 289 9.85 4.77 -7.65
N GLN A 290 8.87 5.59 -8.03
CA GLN A 290 8.45 6.77 -7.28
C GLN A 290 7.85 6.40 -5.92
N MET A 291 6.97 5.41 -5.85
CA MET A 291 6.40 4.92 -4.57
C MET A 291 7.49 4.39 -3.63
N ILE A 292 8.50 3.71 -4.15
CA ILE A 292 9.64 3.25 -3.34
C ILE A 292 10.45 4.44 -2.83
N ASP A 293 10.76 5.43 -3.69
CA ASP A 293 11.49 6.64 -3.30
C ASP A 293 10.68 7.49 -2.29
N GLU A 294 9.38 7.58 -2.46
CA GLU A 294 8.47 8.22 -1.51
C GLU A 294 8.40 7.44 -0.19
N SER A 295 8.29 6.11 -0.24
CA SER A 295 8.32 5.26 0.95
C SER A 295 9.62 5.41 1.74
N GLU A 296 10.77 5.56 1.07
CA GLU A 296 12.04 5.86 1.71
C GLU A 296 12.07 7.28 2.32
N LYS A 297 11.38 8.24 1.73
CA LYS A 297 11.25 9.61 2.27
C LYS A 297 10.29 9.69 3.45
N LEU A 298 9.22 8.88 3.42
CA LEU A 298 8.19 8.80 4.47
C LEU A 298 8.61 7.84 5.60
N LYS A 299 9.83 8.06 6.13
CA LYS A 299 10.37 7.27 7.24
C LYS A 299 9.48 7.33 8.48
N SER A 300 9.42 6.21 9.21
CA SER A 300 8.75 6.19 10.51
C SER A 300 9.47 7.09 11.53
N ASN A 301 8.72 7.60 12.50
CA ASN A 301 9.31 8.40 13.59
C ASN A 301 10.32 7.58 14.42
N LEU A 302 10.07 6.28 14.60
CA LEU A 302 10.98 5.38 15.28
C LEU A 302 12.27 5.15 14.51
N GLU A 303 12.19 5.04 13.19
CA GLU A 303 13.35 4.94 12.31
C GLU A 303 14.22 6.19 12.43
N GLY A 304 13.64 7.37 12.32
CA GLY A 304 14.32 8.64 12.51
C GLY A 304 14.92 8.80 13.91
N LYS A 305 14.18 8.44 14.97
CA LYS A 305 14.68 8.46 16.35
C LYS A 305 15.86 7.51 16.55
N ALA A 306 15.84 6.34 15.94
CA ALA A 306 16.92 5.36 16.06
C ALA A 306 18.19 5.80 15.32
N GLU A 307 18.06 6.38 14.12
CA GLU A 307 19.17 6.99 13.40
C GLU A 307 19.83 8.11 14.24
N HIS A 308 19.02 9.01 14.80
CA HIS A 308 19.50 10.11 15.65
C HIS A 308 20.16 9.59 16.95
N LEU A 309 19.60 8.54 17.56
CA LEU A 309 20.18 7.96 18.76
C LEU A 309 21.53 7.30 18.48
N ALA A 310 21.62 6.58 17.35
CA ALA A 310 22.85 5.95 16.92
C ALA A 310 23.99 6.97 16.74
N ASP A 311 23.72 8.07 16.06
CA ASP A 311 24.71 9.13 15.86
C ASP A 311 25.07 9.85 17.18
N ARG A 312 24.11 10.04 18.11
CA ARG A 312 24.38 10.59 19.45
C ARG A 312 25.27 9.72 20.31
N LEU A 313 25.34 8.41 20.08
CA LEU A 313 26.21 7.50 20.83
C LEU A 313 27.70 7.59 20.42
N VAL A 314 27.98 8.10 19.22
CA VAL A 314 29.38 8.22 18.72
C VAL A 314 30.28 9.05 19.60
N PRO A 315 29.93 10.25 20.10
CA PRO A 315 30.73 11.01 21.02
C PRO A 315 31.03 10.25 22.35
N TYR A 316 30.02 9.48 22.82
CA TYR A 316 30.23 8.66 24.05
C TYR A 316 31.20 7.50 23.83
N SER A 317 31.16 6.87 22.65
CA SER A 317 32.14 5.84 22.28
C SER A 317 33.55 6.39 22.19
N LEU A 318 33.75 7.59 21.63
CA LEU A 318 35.03 8.28 21.60
C LEU A 318 35.49 8.64 23.03
N GLY A 319 34.62 9.22 23.85
CA GLY A 319 34.89 9.56 25.25
C GLY A 319 35.26 8.32 26.08
N GLY A 320 34.47 7.22 25.90
CA GLY A 320 34.72 5.93 26.52
C GLY A 320 36.10 5.33 26.13
N THR A 321 36.47 5.48 24.86
CA THR A 321 37.76 5.04 24.34
C THR A 321 38.93 5.79 25.03
N ILE A 322 38.80 7.13 25.09
CA ILE A 322 39.83 7.98 25.78
C ILE A 322 39.91 7.60 27.25
N LEU A 323 38.77 7.48 27.93
CA LEU A 323 38.72 7.11 29.36
C LEU A 323 39.33 5.73 29.59
N THR A 324 38.97 4.73 28.77
CA THR A 324 39.55 3.37 28.87
C THR A 324 41.06 3.40 28.66
N TYR A 325 41.57 4.19 27.72
CA TYR A 325 43.01 4.34 27.54
C TYR A 325 43.69 5.00 28.76
N LEU A 326 43.10 6.05 29.31
CA LEU A 326 43.65 6.74 30.48
C LEU A 326 43.72 5.82 31.72
N LEU A 327 42.69 5.00 31.93
CA LEU A 327 42.58 4.07 33.05
C LEU A 327 43.47 2.83 32.90
N THR A 328 43.48 2.25 31.68
CA THR A 328 44.17 0.94 31.48
C THR A 328 45.55 1.07 30.86
N ARG A 329 45.89 2.23 30.28
CA ARG A 329 47.07 2.47 29.44
C ARG A 329 47.27 1.43 28.33
N ASN A 330 46.19 0.77 27.93
CA ASN A 330 46.19 -0.30 26.94
C ASN A 330 45.33 0.12 25.71
N VAL A 331 46.03 0.39 24.60
CA VAL A 331 45.39 0.82 23.37
C VAL A 331 44.48 -0.26 22.78
N THR A 332 44.82 -1.54 22.93
CA THR A 332 44.00 -2.65 22.43
C THR A 332 42.63 -2.68 23.12
N LYS A 333 42.59 -2.47 24.45
CA LYS A 333 41.34 -2.36 25.20
C LYS A 333 40.55 -1.11 24.83
N ALA A 334 41.21 0.01 24.59
CA ALA A 334 40.56 1.23 24.12
C ALA A 334 39.98 1.08 22.72
N LEU A 335 40.72 0.46 21.78
CA LEU A 335 40.23 0.17 20.42
C LEU A 335 39.04 -0.77 20.41
N ALA A 336 38.87 -1.65 21.40
CA ALA A 336 37.73 -2.56 21.46
C ALA A 336 36.38 -1.81 21.51
N ILE A 337 36.32 -0.59 22.04
CA ILE A 337 35.12 0.25 22.06
C ILE A 337 34.81 0.76 20.66
N LEU A 338 35.84 1.15 19.88
CA LEU A 338 35.65 1.69 18.52
C LEU A 338 35.31 0.62 17.51
N MET A 339 35.50 -0.67 17.83
CA MET A 339 35.19 -1.79 16.91
C MET A 339 33.75 -2.20 16.94
N VAL A 340 32.95 -1.70 17.85
CA VAL A 340 31.56 -2.04 18.05
C VAL A 340 30.71 -0.76 17.96
N ASP A 341 29.97 -0.65 16.94
CA ASP A 341 29.09 0.49 16.66
C ASP A 341 27.62 0.08 16.80
N TYR A 342 26.80 0.99 17.27
CA TYR A 342 25.35 0.78 17.37
C TYR A 342 24.63 1.20 16.08
N SER A 343 25.26 2.08 15.30
CA SER A 343 24.63 2.76 14.18
C SER A 343 24.37 1.83 12.99
N CYS A 344 25.37 1.03 12.59
CA CYS A 344 25.27 0.15 11.42
C CYS A 344 24.09 -0.80 11.52
N ALA A 345 23.95 -1.50 12.64
CA ALA A 345 22.87 -2.46 12.84
C ALA A 345 21.48 -1.79 12.90
N LEU A 346 21.37 -0.59 13.52
CA LEU A 346 20.11 0.14 13.61
C LEU A 346 19.70 0.73 12.27
N LYS A 347 20.64 1.36 11.56
CA LYS A 347 20.39 1.97 10.23
C LYS A 347 20.04 0.94 9.15
N LEU A 348 20.45 -0.31 9.31
CA LEU A 348 20.09 -1.40 8.41
C LEU A 348 18.79 -2.10 8.84
N ALA A 349 18.66 -2.51 10.09
CA ALA A 349 17.59 -3.40 10.52
C ALA A 349 16.20 -2.76 10.48
N MET A 350 16.09 -1.45 10.71
CA MET A 350 14.80 -0.77 10.75
C MET A 350 14.22 -0.55 9.37
N PRO A 351 14.91 0.09 8.41
CA PRO A 351 14.40 0.23 7.05
C PRO A 351 14.08 -1.12 6.41
N VAL A 352 14.93 -2.11 6.59
CA VAL A 352 14.70 -3.47 6.06
C VAL A 352 13.45 -4.12 6.67
N SER A 353 13.20 -3.92 7.98
CA SER A 353 11.97 -4.42 8.62
C SER A 353 10.72 -3.74 8.04
N VAL A 354 10.77 -2.43 7.81
CA VAL A 354 9.66 -1.65 7.23
C VAL A 354 9.40 -2.05 5.78
N LEU A 355 10.45 -2.10 4.94
CA LEU A 355 10.31 -2.53 3.54
C LEU A 355 9.78 -3.96 3.43
N SER A 356 10.24 -4.87 4.31
CA SER A 356 9.71 -6.24 4.38
C SER A 356 8.24 -6.26 4.79
N ALA A 357 7.82 -5.40 5.72
CA ALA A 357 6.42 -5.27 6.12
C ALA A 357 5.55 -4.72 4.98
N ILE A 358 6.01 -3.69 4.26
CA ILE A 358 5.29 -3.15 3.10
C ILE A 358 5.14 -4.23 2.01
N ARG A 359 6.20 -5.01 1.75
CA ARG A 359 6.13 -6.14 0.81
C ARG A 359 5.12 -7.20 1.26
N GLU A 360 5.14 -7.60 2.53
CA GLU A 360 4.24 -8.61 3.09
C GLU A 360 2.78 -8.13 3.05
N ALA A 361 2.51 -6.84 3.33
CA ALA A 361 1.21 -6.22 3.14
C ALA A 361 0.77 -6.28 1.67
N GLY A 362 1.67 -5.97 0.73
CA GLY A 362 1.43 -6.05 -0.72
C GLY A 362 1.02 -7.44 -1.20
N ASN A 363 1.60 -8.51 -0.62
CA ASN A 363 1.20 -9.90 -0.91
C ASN A 363 -0.24 -10.21 -0.49
N ARG A 364 -0.81 -9.41 0.42
CA ARG A 364 -2.20 -9.49 0.90
C ARG A 364 -3.10 -8.41 0.27
N LYS A 365 -2.69 -7.85 -0.86
CA LYS A 365 -3.42 -6.78 -1.56
C LYS A 365 -3.59 -5.51 -0.72
N ILE A 366 -2.71 -5.25 0.23
CA ILE A 366 -2.66 -4.02 1.02
C ILE A 366 -1.47 -3.19 0.56
N THR A 367 -1.72 -2.06 -0.06
CA THR A 367 -0.68 -1.13 -0.52
C THR A 367 -0.46 -0.05 0.53
N VAL A 368 0.78 0.13 0.99
CA VAL A 368 1.16 1.11 2.01
C VAL A 368 2.16 2.09 1.42
N LYS A 369 1.88 3.38 1.46
CA LYS A 369 2.74 4.43 0.87
C LYS A 369 4.02 4.71 1.67
N GLY A 370 4.11 4.28 2.92
CA GLY A 370 5.33 4.47 3.71
C GLY A 370 5.28 3.94 5.13
N GLY A 371 6.46 3.74 5.72
CA GLY A 371 6.62 3.15 7.06
C GLY A 371 5.95 3.94 8.18
N LYS A 372 5.85 5.26 8.05
CA LYS A 372 5.18 6.11 9.04
C LYS A 372 3.70 5.76 9.20
N TYR A 373 3.05 5.27 8.15
CA TYR A 373 1.64 4.90 8.19
C TYR A 373 1.42 3.54 8.90
N LEU A 374 2.35 2.59 8.74
CA LEU A 374 2.33 1.37 9.56
C LEU A 374 2.56 1.67 11.04
N GLU A 375 3.43 2.64 11.37
CA GLU A 375 3.60 3.12 12.74
C GLU A 375 2.31 3.75 13.26
N ALA A 376 1.66 4.64 12.47
CA ALA A 376 0.40 5.27 12.82
C ALA A 376 -0.72 4.23 13.05
N VAL A 377 -0.84 3.22 12.16
CA VAL A 377 -1.79 2.11 12.35
C VAL A 377 -1.50 1.33 13.64
N ALA A 378 -0.22 1.06 13.97
CA ALA A 378 0.12 0.36 15.20
C ALA A 378 -0.23 1.19 16.46
N GLU A 379 -0.01 2.50 16.43
CA GLU A 379 -0.27 3.41 17.54
C GLU A 379 -1.75 3.83 17.65
N ALA A 380 -2.55 3.61 16.60
CA ALA A 380 -3.95 4.02 16.55
C ALA A 380 -4.79 3.39 17.67
N ASP A 381 -5.56 4.23 18.34
CA ASP A 381 -6.53 3.87 19.38
C ASP A 381 -7.97 4.12 18.94
N THR A 382 -8.18 4.90 17.90
CA THR A 382 -9.49 5.31 17.37
C THR A 382 -9.58 4.99 15.88
N ILE A 383 -10.69 4.36 15.47
CA ILE A 383 -11.04 4.13 14.07
C ILE A 383 -12.34 4.83 13.76
N VAL A 384 -12.38 5.54 12.64
CA VAL A 384 -13.58 6.18 12.09
C VAL A 384 -13.92 5.49 10.78
N PHE A 385 -15.09 4.91 10.67
CA PHE A 385 -15.64 4.33 9.46
C PHE A 385 -16.59 5.29 8.77
N ASP A 386 -16.42 5.49 7.47
CA ASP A 386 -17.55 5.87 6.65
C ASP A 386 -18.52 4.67 6.52
N LYS A 387 -19.83 4.93 6.41
CA LYS A 387 -20.80 3.86 6.24
C LYS A 387 -20.77 3.31 4.81
N THR A 388 -21.00 4.18 3.84
CA THR A 388 -21.28 3.82 2.45
C THR A 388 -20.02 3.34 1.73
N GLY A 389 -20.09 2.17 1.10
CA GLY A 389 -18.92 1.59 0.41
C GLY A 389 -17.83 1.04 1.32
N THR A 390 -17.91 1.29 2.62
CA THR A 390 -16.98 0.80 3.64
C THR A 390 -17.63 -0.31 4.48
N LEU A 391 -18.58 0.02 5.36
CA LEU A 391 -19.35 -0.98 6.11
C LEU A 391 -20.40 -1.67 5.24
N THR A 392 -20.82 -1.03 4.14
CA THR A 392 -21.74 -1.56 3.14
C THR A 392 -21.00 -1.93 1.85
N LYS A 393 -21.69 -2.65 0.95
CA LYS A 393 -21.12 -3.08 -0.35
C LYS A 393 -21.18 -2.00 -1.45
N ALA A 394 -21.74 -0.79 -1.15
CA ALA A 394 -22.05 0.25 -2.13
C ALA A 394 -22.84 -0.27 -3.35
N GLN A 395 -23.67 -1.27 -3.14
CA GLN A 395 -24.55 -1.88 -4.16
C GLN A 395 -25.99 -1.74 -3.71
N PRO A 396 -26.55 -0.51 -3.70
CA PRO A 396 -27.92 -0.30 -3.27
C PRO A 396 -28.86 -1.14 -4.12
N THR A 397 -29.91 -1.63 -3.48
CA THR A 397 -30.99 -2.39 -4.10
C THR A 397 -32.33 -1.86 -3.64
N VAL A 398 -33.37 -2.00 -4.46
CA VAL A 398 -34.75 -1.67 -4.07
C VAL A 398 -35.30 -2.83 -3.26
N ALA A 399 -35.56 -2.59 -1.96
CA ALA A 399 -36.19 -3.53 -1.06
C ALA A 399 -37.72 -3.56 -1.23
N GLY A 400 -38.31 -2.40 -1.56
CA GLY A 400 -39.76 -2.30 -1.74
C GLY A 400 -40.20 -0.93 -2.25
N VAL A 401 -41.49 -0.80 -2.56
CA VAL A 401 -42.13 0.46 -2.92
C VAL A 401 -43.41 0.58 -2.08
N VAL A 402 -43.56 1.70 -1.40
CA VAL A 402 -44.77 2.03 -0.64
C VAL A 402 -45.58 3.05 -1.41
N SER A 403 -46.81 2.70 -1.78
CA SER A 403 -47.71 3.59 -2.51
C SER A 403 -48.53 4.49 -1.57
N PHE A 404 -48.62 5.77 -1.91
CA PHE A 404 -49.39 6.77 -1.15
C PHE A 404 -50.65 7.24 -1.90
N ASN A 405 -50.72 7.05 -3.22
CA ASN A 405 -51.85 7.50 -4.06
C ASN A 405 -52.73 6.37 -4.60
N GLY A 406 -52.50 5.12 -4.14
CA GLY A 406 -53.24 3.94 -4.59
C GLY A 406 -52.85 3.39 -5.98
N THR A 407 -51.82 3.97 -6.62
CA THR A 407 -51.23 3.40 -7.86
C THR A 407 -50.44 2.13 -7.50
N SER A 408 -50.38 1.17 -8.39
CA SER A 408 -49.67 -0.09 -8.17
C SER A 408 -48.18 0.16 -7.97
N GLU A 409 -47.55 -0.59 -7.06
CA GLU A 409 -46.08 -0.50 -6.76
C GLU A 409 -45.24 -0.68 -8.03
N ASN A 410 -45.64 -1.59 -8.93
CA ASN A 410 -44.93 -1.82 -10.17
C ASN A 410 -44.99 -0.63 -11.14
N GLU A 411 -46.12 0.06 -11.20
CA GLU A 411 -46.26 1.26 -12.00
C GLU A 411 -45.46 2.43 -11.46
N LEU A 412 -45.45 2.61 -10.13
CA LEU A 412 -44.65 3.63 -9.46
C LEU A 412 -43.13 3.35 -9.63
N LEU A 413 -42.73 2.09 -9.54
CA LEU A 413 -41.33 1.69 -9.80
C LEU A 413 -40.94 1.92 -11.27
N ARG A 414 -41.86 1.65 -12.21
CA ARG A 414 -41.65 1.91 -13.64
C ARG A 414 -41.44 3.40 -13.93
N ILE A 415 -42.30 4.24 -13.32
CA ILE A 415 -42.16 5.71 -13.40
C ILE A 415 -40.83 6.16 -12.85
N ALA A 416 -40.47 5.70 -11.64
CA ALA A 416 -39.22 6.05 -11.01
C ALA A 416 -37.98 5.61 -11.83
N ALA A 417 -38.01 4.40 -12.42
CA ALA A 417 -36.96 3.91 -13.28
C ALA A 417 -36.81 4.74 -14.57
N CYS A 418 -37.93 5.17 -15.15
CA CYS A 418 -37.93 6.05 -16.33
C CYS A 418 -37.27 7.41 -16.01
N LEU A 419 -37.49 7.97 -14.81
CA LEU A 419 -36.88 9.24 -14.38
C LEU A 419 -35.40 9.11 -14.09
N GLU A 420 -34.99 7.99 -13.50
CA GLU A 420 -33.62 7.73 -13.04
C GLU A 420 -32.69 7.15 -14.15
N GLU A 421 -33.23 6.65 -15.27
CA GLU A 421 -32.45 5.94 -16.30
C GLU A 421 -31.27 6.75 -16.87
N HIS A 422 -31.43 8.07 -16.95
CA HIS A 422 -30.43 8.96 -17.56
C HIS A 422 -29.34 9.42 -16.57
N PHE A 423 -29.41 8.97 -15.31
CA PHE A 423 -28.49 9.44 -14.26
C PHE A 423 -27.58 8.32 -13.75
N PRO A 424 -26.27 8.44 -13.92
CA PRO A 424 -25.31 7.37 -13.63
C PRO A 424 -24.89 7.31 -12.14
N HIS A 425 -25.84 7.43 -11.20
CA HIS A 425 -25.52 7.22 -9.79
C HIS A 425 -26.07 5.89 -9.24
N SER A 426 -25.53 5.41 -8.13
CA SER A 426 -25.78 4.07 -7.60
C SER A 426 -27.26 3.80 -7.27
N ILE A 427 -27.99 4.77 -6.72
CA ILE A 427 -29.42 4.66 -6.39
C ILE A 427 -30.25 4.59 -7.67
N ALA A 428 -29.96 5.43 -8.67
CA ALA A 428 -30.63 5.40 -9.97
C ALA A 428 -30.48 4.02 -10.62
N LYS A 429 -29.26 3.49 -10.66
CA LYS A 429 -28.99 2.14 -11.15
C LYS A 429 -29.80 1.08 -10.40
N ALA A 430 -29.89 1.18 -9.08
CA ALA A 430 -30.67 0.25 -8.26
C ALA A 430 -32.15 0.23 -8.64
N VAL A 431 -32.76 1.42 -8.89
CA VAL A 431 -34.16 1.57 -9.28
C VAL A 431 -34.38 0.99 -10.68
N VAL A 432 -33.51 1.33 -11.65
CA VAL A 432 -33.60 0.81 -13.03
C VAL A 432 -33.40 -0.71 -13.05
N ASP A 433 -32.42 -1.25 -12.32
CA ASP A 433 -32.18 -2.69 -12.24
C ASP A 433 -33.33 -3.44 -11.56
N ALA A 434 -34.01 -2.82 -10.60
CA ALA A 434 -35.18 -3.39 -9.94
C ALA A 434 -36.39 -3.46 -10.94
N ALA A 435 -36.61 -2.42 -11.74
CA ALA A 435 -37.60 -2.42 -12.78
C ALA A 435 -37.30 -3.48 -13.85
N LYS A 436 -36.06 -3.58 -14.31
CA LYS A 436 -35.61 -4.61 -15.27
C LYS A 436 -35.83 -6.04 -14.73
N ARG A 437 -35.48 -6.29 -13.47
CA ARG A 437 -35.70 -7.61 -12.84
C ARG A 437 -37.17 -8.02 -12.78
N LYS A 438 -38.09 -7.05 -12.68
CA LYS A 438 -39.53 -7.27 -12.70
C LYS A 438 -40.12 -7.26 -14.14
N ASN A 439 -39.27 -7.17 -15.18
CA ASN A 439 -39.68 -7.03 -16.59
C ASN A 439 -40.67 -5.87 -16.82
N LEU A 440 -40.39 -4.73 -16.14
CA LEU A 440 -41.19 -3.52 -16.32
C LEU A 440 -40.56 -2.70 -17.45
N ASP A 441 -40.93 -3.01 -18.70
CA ASP A 441 -40.51 -2.23 -19.84
C ASP A 441 -41.16 -0.84 -19.80
N HIS A 442 -40.40 0.19 -20.10
CA HIS A 442 -40.91 1.55 -20.21
C HIS A 442 -40.47 2.16 -21.55
N GLU A 443 -41.40 2.86 -22.19
CA GLU A 443 -41.10 3.82 -23.24
C GLU A 443 -40.78 5.16 -22.56
N GLU A 444 -39.88 5.98 -23.13
CA GLU A 444 -39.64 7.32 -22.63
C GLU A 444 -40.94 8.12 -22.51
N MET A 445 -41.35 8.43 -21.29
CA MET A 445 -42.62 9.09 -20.98
C MET A 445 -42.47 10.52 -20.51
N HIS A 446 -41.22 11.01 -20.38
CA HIS A 446 -40.92 12.34 -19.86
C HIS A 446 -40.47 13.31 -20.97
N SER A 447 -40.69 14.60 -20.71
CA SER A 447 -40.10 15.71 -21.46
C SER A 447 -38.64 15.97 -20.96
N GLU A 448 -38.08 17.12 -21.33
CA GLU A 448 -36.76 17.53 -20.89
C GLU A 448 -36.58 17.42 -19.35
N VAL A 449 -35.61 16.63 -18.89
CA VAL A 449 -35.37 16.38 -17.50
C VAL A 449 -34.47 17.47 -16.93
N LYS A 450 -34.85 18.09 -15.82
CA LYS A 450 -34.02 19.03 -15.06
C LYS A 450 -33.42 18.32 -13.88
N TYR A 451 -32.09 18.10 -13.93
CA TYR A 451 -31.32 17.58 -12.81
C TYR A 451 -30.91 18.73 -11.89
N ILE A 452 -31.20 18.56 -10.60
CA ILE A 452 -30.75 19.49 -9.55
C ILE A 452 -29.66 18.76 -8.75
N VAL A 453 -28.42 19.17 -8.93
CA VAL A 453 -27.24 18.53 -8.36
C VAL A 453 -27.41 18.32 -6.84
N ALA A 454 -27.16 17.09 -6.39
CA ALA A 454 -27.25 16.61 -5.01
C ALA A 454 -28.65 16.60 -4.36
N HIS A 455 -29.72 16.94 -5.10
CA HIS A 455 -31.07 17.04 -4.53
C HIS A 455 -32.07 16.06 -5.16
N GLY A 456 -32.15 16.01 -6.49
CA GLY A 456 -33.11 15.13 -7.17
C GLY A 456 -33.43 15.55 -8.61
N ILE A 457 -34.51 14.99 -9.14
CA ILE A 457 -34.92 15.16 -10.53
C ILE A 457 -36.30 15.77 -10.54
N SER A 458 -36.53 16.78 -11.38
CA SER A 458 -37.82 17.36 -11.68
C SER A 458 -38.09 17.35 -13.19
N THR A 459 -39.23 16.79 -13.61
CA THR A 459 -39.65 16.71 -15.01
C THR A 459 -41.16 16.73 -15.13
N THR A 460 -41.67 16.60 -16.37
CA THR A 460 -43.10 16.49 -16.67
C THR A 460 -43.37 15.15 -17.36
N ILE A 461 -44.31 14.38 -16.87
CA ILE A 461 -44.81 13.13 -17.46
C ILE A 461 -46.22 13.38 -17.99
N GLY A 462 -46.36 13.42 -19.31
CA GLY A 462 -47.62 13.90 -19.93
C GLY A 462 -47.87 15.36 -19.53
N ASP A 463 -48.97 15.63 -18.82
CA ASP A 463 -49.33 16.96 -18.32
C ASP A 463 -49.01 17.16 -16.81
N SER A 464 -48.51 16.12 -16.13
CA SER A 464 -48.25 16.10 -14.67
C SER A 464 -46.79 16.35 -14.35
N LYS A 465 -46.52 17.20 -13.35
CA LYS A 465 -45.17 17.42 -12.82
C LYS A 465 -44.75 16.22 -11.97
N ALA A 466 -43.61 15.60 -12.27
CA ALA A 466 -43.04 14.51 -11.53
C ALA A 466 -41.69 14.90 -10.91
N ILE A 467 -41.51 14.56 -9.64
CA ILE A 467 -40.31 14.88 -8.86
C ILE A 467 -39.86 13.59 -8.17
N ILE A 468 -38.57 13.29 -8.23
CA ILE A 468 -37.96 12.18 -7.48
C ILE A 468 -36.70 12.65 -6.81
N GLY A 469 -36.52 12.30 -5.52
CA GLY A 469 -35.34 12.73 -4.79
C GLY A 469 -35.39 12.47 -3.29
N SER A 470 -34.48 13.14 -2.55
CA SER A 470 -34.39 13.05 -1.10
C SER A 470 -35.57 13.71 -0.38
N TYR A 471 -35.68 13.48 0.94
CA TYR A 471 -36.69 14.14 1.80
C TYR A 471 -36.62 15.66 1.67
N HIS A 472 -35.39 16.20 1.81
CA HIS A 472 -35.17 17.65 1.73
C HIS A 472 -35.65 18.22 0.41
N PHE A 473 -35.31 17.58 -0.73
CA PHE A 473 -35.71 18.03 -2.04
C PHE A 473 -37.23 18.02 -2.24
N VAL A 474 -37.89 16.90 -1.89
CA VAL A 474 -39.32 16.73 -2.15
C VAL A 474 -40.18 17.58 -1.21
N PHE A 475 -39.85 17.64 0.11
CA PHE A 475 -40.72 18.26 1.10
C PHE A 475 -40.28 19.68 1.50
N GLU A 476 -38.99 20.00 1.47
CA GLU A 476 -38.50 21.33 1.91
C GLU A 476 -38.28 22.28 0.72
N ASP A 477 -37.69 21.81 -0.40
CA ASP A 477 -37.45 22.63 -1.58
C ASP A 477 -38.69 22.74 -2.45
N GLU A 478 -39.25 21.62 -2.88
CA GLU A 478 -40.41 21.56 -3.79
C GLU A 478 -41.77 21.61 -3.06
N LYS A 479 -41.77 21.51 -1.73
CA LYS A 479 -42.94 21.66 -0.83
C LYS A 479 -44.11 20.74 -1.20
N CYS A 480 -43.80 19.49 -1.60
CA CYS A 480 -44.80 18.49 -1.82
C CYS A 480 -45.49 18.09 -0.50
N THR A 481 -46.75 17.64 -0.62
CA THR A 481 -47.58 17.27 0.54
C THR A 481 -47.78 15.76 0.60
N ILE A 482 -48.04 15.23 1.79
CA ILE A 482 -48.44 13.86 2.01
C ILE A 482 -49.95 13.81 1.76
N PRO A 483 -50.50 12.83 1.00
CA PRO A 483 -51.95 12.66 0.76
C PRO A 483 -52.72 12.49 2.09
N GLU A 484 -53.89 13.06 2.17
CA GLU A 484 -54.73 13.08 3.35
C GLU A 484 -55.07 11.64 3.82
N GLY A 485 -54.75 11.33 5.09
CA GLY A 485 -54.95 10.00 5.70
C GLY A 485 -53.80 9.01 5.50
N MET A 486 -52.67 9.43 4.88
CA MET A 486 -51.47 8.61 4.68
C MET A 486 -50.33 9.00 5.61
N GLU A 487 -50.52 9.93 6.53
CA GLU A 487 -49.52 10.42 7.47
C GLU A 487 -48.99 9.30 8.38
N GLU A 488 -49.88 8.43 8.89
CA GLU A 488 -49.49 7.27 9.71
C GLU A 488 -48.63 6.25 8.93
N VAL A 489 -48.94 6.06 7.66
CA VAL A 489 -48.12 5.18 6.76
C VAL A 489 -46.73 5.77 6.56
N PHE A 490 -46.65 7.09 6.36
CA PHE A 490 -45.39 7.80 6.16
C PHE A 490 -44.53 7.77 7.44
N GLU A 491 -45.09 7.99 8.60
CA GLU A 491 -44.39 7.93 9.89
C GLU A 491 -43.87 6.51 10.22
N ASN A 492 -44.57 5.48 9.74
CA ASN A 492 -44.23 4.06 9.95
C ASN A 492 -43.40 3.45 8.81
N LEU A 493 -42.80 4.26 7.92
CA LEU A 493 -41.85 3.73 6.93
C LEU A 493 -40.67 3.04 7.65
N PRO A 494 -40.20 1.88 7.15
CA PRO A 494 -39.11 1.13 7.78
C PRO A 494 -37.84 1.98 7.94
N ALA A 495 -37.29 2.03 9.15
CA ALA A 495 -36.17 2.88 9.50
C ALA A 495 -34.83 2.40 8.95
N GLU A 496 -34.72 1.11 8.69
CA GLU A 496 -33.51 0.45 8.20
C GLU A 496 -33.15 0.79 6.76
N TYR A 497 -34.12 1.33 5.97
CA TYR A 497 -33.92 1.68 4.57
C TYR A 497 -33.73 3.18 4.36
N SER A 498 -32.92 3.54 3.39
CA SER A 498 -32.93 4.90 2.84
C SER A 498 -34.14 5.08 1.95
N HIS A 499 -34.76 6.26 1.96
CA HIS A 499 -36.00 6.52 1.23
C HIS A 499 -35.74 7.47 0.06
N LEU A 500 -36.15 7.04 -1.14
CA LEU A 500 -36.22 7.86 -2.34
C LEU A 500 -37.71 8.18 -2.58
N TYR A 501 -38.07 9.45 -2.55
CA TYR A 501 -39.46 9.90 -2.65
C TYR A 501 -39.81 10.30 -4.05
N LEU A 502 -40.93 9.76 -4.56
CA LEU A 502 -41.56 10.13 -5.85
C LEU A 502 -42.84 10.92 -5.58
N ALA A 503 -42.92 12.15 -6.06
CA ALA A 503 -44.09 12.98 -5.97
C ALA A 503 -44.61 13.30 -7.39
N ILE A 504 -45.94 13.34 -7.56
CA ILE A 504 -46.63 13.68 -8.79
C ILE A 504 -47.63 14.80 -8.48
N ASP A 505 -47.62 15.88 -9.25
CA ASP A 505 -48.46 17.07 -9.07
C ASP A 505 -48.43 17.63 -7.66
N ASN A 506 -47.21 17.69 -7.05
CA ASN A 506 -46.92 18.16 -5.69
C ASN A 506 -47.53 17.29 -4.56
N GLU A 507 -48.01 16.09 -4.83
CA GLU A 507 -48.39 15.11 -3.80
C GLU A 507 -47.44 13.90 -3.83
N LEU A 508 -47.10 13.35 -2.64
CA LEU A 508 -46.30 12.13 -2.51
C LEU A 508 -47.06 10.95 -3.14
N ALA A 509 -46.45 10.35 -4.17
CA ALA A 509 -47.00 9.18 -4.85
C ALA A 509 -46.42 7.87 -4.32
N ALA A 510 -45.10 7.85 -4.06
CA ALA A 510 -44.40 6.67 -3.53
C ALA A 510 -43.20 7.03 -2.66
N ALA A 511 -42.87 6.12 -1.76
CA ALA A 511 -41.56 6.01 -1.15
C ALA A 511 -40.89 4.69 -1.62
N ILE A 512 -39.76 4.80 -2.30
CA ILE A 512 -38.96 3.66 -2.74
C ILE A 512 -37.95 3.37 -1.66
N LEU A 513 -38.00 2.16 -1.10
CA LEU A 513 -37.13 1.71 -0.03
C LEU A 513 -35.83 1.20 -0.64
N ILE A 514 -34.72 1.88 -0.34
CA ILE A 514 -33.41 1.56 -0.82
C ILE A 514 -32.60 0.91 0.30
N GLU A 515 -32.18 -0.31 0.07
CA GLU A 515 -31.30 -1.06 0.95
C GLU A 515 -29.87 -0.99 0.40
N ASP A 516 -28.92 -0.55 1.23
CA ASP A 516 -27.49 -0.71 0.97
C ASP A 516 -26.96 -1.79 1.92
N PRO A 517 -26.80 -3.04 1.46
CA PRO A 517 -26.56 -4.18 2.33
C PRO A 517 -25.20 -4.04 3.04
N LEU A 518 -25.23 -4.23 4.36
CA LEU A 518 -24.00 -4.34 5.15
C LEU A 518 -23.16 -5.53 4.68
N ARG A 519 -21.84 -5.42 4.80
CA ARG A 519 -20.94 -6.55 4.61
C ARG A 519 -21.17 -7.55 5.74
N GLU A 520 -21.05 -8.85 5.44
CA GLU A 520 -21.31 -9.91 6.42
C GLU A 520 -20.43 -9.81 7.68
N GLU A 521 -19.18 -9.39 7.47
CA GLU A 521 -18.18 -9.20 8.52
C GLU A 521 -18.35 -7.90 9.33
N SER A 522 -19.23 -6.97 8.94
CA SER A 522 -19.37 -5.68 9.61
C SER A 522 -19.81 -5.82 11.08
N ALA A 523 -20.60 -6.84 11.42
CA ALA A 523 -21.03 -7.10 12.79
C ALA A 523 -19.88 -7.52 13.71
N ASP A 524 -18.92 -8.29 13.21
CA ASP A 524 -17.80 -8.83 14.00
C ASP A 524 -16.57 -7.93 14.00
N ILE A 525 -16.46 -7.02 13.01
CA ILE A 525 -15.24 -6.24 12.79
C ILE A 525 -14.90 -5.36 14.00
N VAL A 526 -15.90 -4.78 14.66
CA VAL A 526 -15.72 -3.89 15.82
C VAL A 526 -15.09 -4.66 16.98
N GLU A 527 -15.61 -5.84 17.31
CA GLU A 527 -15.08 -6.67 18.41
C GLU A 527 -13.64 -7.11 18.10
N ARG A 528 -13.37 -7.53 16.86
CA ARG A 528 -12.04 -7.94 16.42
C ARG A 528 -11.03 -6.80 16.46
N LEU A 529 -11.41 -5.58 16.04
CA LEU A 529 -10.56 -4.40 16.13
C LEU A 529 -10.26 -4.04 17.58
N LYS A 530 -11.23 -4.11 18.47
CA LYS A 530 -11.03 -3.92 19.91
C LYS A 530 -10.05 -4.94 20.49
N SER A 531 -10.12 -6.20 20.05
CA SER A 531 -9.21 -7.25 20.50
C SER A 531 -7.74 -7.02 20.12
N VAL A 532 -7.47 -6.25 19.07
CA VAL A 532 -6.11 -5.94 18.60
C VAL A 532 -5.60 -4.56 19.01
N GLY A 533 -6.34 -3.84 19.88
CA GLY A 533 -5.88 -2.63 20.56
C GLY A 533 -6.56 -1.32 20.14
N ILE A 534 -7.67 -1.37 19.41
CA ILE A 534 -8.51 -0.21 19.16
C ILE A 534 -9.44 -0.02 20.37
N SER A 535 -9.52 1.20 20.90
CA SER A 535 -10.33 1.53 22.08
C SER A 535 -11.65 2.21 21.73
N LYS A 536 -11.75 2.84 20.56
CA LYS A 536 -12.91 3.59 20.11
C LYS A 536 -13.16 3.35 18.62
N VAL A 537 -14.39 2.95 18.28
CA VAL A 537 -14.85 2.79 16.91
C VAL A 537 -16.03 3.71 16.67
N VAL A 538 -15.93 4.54 15.64
CA VAL A 538 -16.92 5.56 15.29
C VAL A 538 -17.45 5.30 13.88
N MET A 539 -18.74 5.48 13.66
CA MET A 539 -19.35 5.46 12.33
C MET A 539 -19.83 6.87 11.96
N MET A 540 -19.57 7.29 10.74
CA MET A 540 -20.07 8.52 10.15
C MET A 540 -20.88 8.24 8.89
N THR A 541 -21.99 8.92 8.70
CA THR A 541 -22.86 8.74 7.55
C THR A 541 -23.62 10.03 7.21
N GLY A 542 -23.91 10.22 5.91
CA GLY A 542 -24.84 11.24 5.45
C GLY A 542 -26.32 10.86 5.62
N ASP A 543 -26.62 9.64 6.09
CA ASP A 543 -28.00 9.21 6.33
C ASP A 543 -28.65 9.96 7.49
N CYS A 544 -29.97 9.93 7.53
CA CYS A 544 -30.74 10.49 8.64
C CYS A 544 -30.49 9.73 9.94
N GLU A 545 -30.72 10.40 11.07
CA GLU A 545 -30.51 9.89 12.44
C GLU A 545 -31.10 8.50 12.67
N ARG A 546 -32.31 8.26 12.16
CA ARG A 546 -33.05 7.00 12.35
C ARG A 546 -32.32 5.81 11.73
N THR A 547 -31.84 5.95 10.48
CA THR A 547 -31.10 4.91 9.76
C THR A 547 -29.70 4.72 10.35
N ALA A 548 -29.00 5.83 10.66
CA ALA A 548 -27.68 5.80 11.27
C ALA A 548 -27.68 5.03 12.60
N LYS A 549 -28.68 5.29 13.46
CA LYS A 549 -28.83 4.61 14.73
C LYS A 549 -29.05 3.11 14.59
N ALA A 550 -29.95 2.70 13.70
CA ALA A 550 -30.25 1.27 13.47
C ALA A 550 -28.99 0.49 13.00
N ILE A 551 -28.21 1.08 12.12
CA ILE A 551 -26.97 0.49 11.62
C ILE A 551 -25.90 0.47 12.72
N ALA A 552 -25.75 1.56 13.47
CA ALA A 552 -24.78 1.66 14.57
C ALA A 552 -25.02 0.60 15.66
N GLU A 553 -26.28 0.36 16.02
CA GLU A 553 -26.68 -0.69 16.96
C GLU A 553 -26.40 -2.09 16.41
N HIS A 554 -26.61 -2.31 15.11
CA HIS A 554 -26.33 -3.60 14.48
C HIS A 554 -24.82 -3.91 14.38
N VAL A 555 -24.01 -2.92 14.01
CA VAL A 555 -22.54 -3.06 13.88
C VAL A 555 -21.83 -3.03 15.23
N GLY A 556 -22.43 -2.40 16.26
CA GLY A 556 -21.89 -2.31 17.61
C GLY A 556 -20.77 -1.29 17.76
N VAL A 557 -20.82 -0.17 17.01
CA VAL A 557 -19.88 0.95 17.16
C VAL A 557 -20.08 1.70 18.48
N ASP A 558 -19.03 2.37 18.96
CA ASP A 558 -19.10 3.11 20.24
C ASP A 558 -19.82 4.45 20.11
N GLU A 559 -19.66 5.11 18.95
CA GLU A 559 -20.32 6.38 18.63
C GLU A 559 -20.72 6.39 17.15
N TYR A 560 -21.77 7.12 16.82
CA TYR A 560 -22.16 7.37 15.44
C TYR A 560 -22.57 8.84 15.24
N TYR A 561 -22.44 9.31 14.01
CA TYR A 561 -22.82 10.65 13.57
C TYR A 561 -23.61 10.53 12.28
N SER A 562 -24.83 11.10 12.29
CA SER A 562 -25.75 11.15 11.15
C SER A 562 -25.70 12.51 10.44
N GLU A 563 -26.18 12.58 9.22
CA GLU A 563 -26.29 13.81 8.41
C GLU A 563 -24.96 14.59 8.30
N VAL A 564 -23.84 13.83 8.25
CA VAL A 564 -22.48 14.40 8.27
C VAL A 564 -22.05 14.79 6.87
N LEU A 565 -21.62 16.03 6.70
CA LEU A 565 -20.99 16.51 5.47
C LEU A 565 -19.50 16.09 5.42
N PRO A 566 -18.87 16.05 4.23
CA PRO A 566 -17.46 15.70 4.09
C PRO A 566 -16.51 16.55 4.96
N GLU A 567 -16.81 17.84 5.11
CA GLU A 567 -16.04 18.79 5.91
C GLU A 567 -16.14 18.49 7.42
N ASP A 568 -17.31 18.04 7.88
CA ASP A 568 -17.53 17.69 9.29
C ASP A 568 -16.75 16.43 9.68
N LYS A 569 -16.56 15.47 8.74
CA LYS A 569 -15.73 14.29 8.95
C LYS A 569 -14.27 14.67 9.24
N ALA A 570 -13.71 15.58 8.45
CA ALA A 570 -12.35 16.08 8.65
C ALA A 570 -12.22 16.84 9.97
N ALA A 571 -13.19 17.72 10.29
CA ALA A 571 -13.22 18.46 11.54
C ALA A 571 -13.33 17.54 12.79
N PHE A 572 -14.05 16.42 12.68
CA PHE A 572 -14.08 15.41 13.73
C PHE A 572 -12.72 14.76 13.95
N VAL A 573 -12.05 14.33 12.86
CA VAL A 573 -10.71 13.74 12.93
C VAL A 573 -9.72 14.69 13.60
N ASP A 574 -9.73 15.96 13.21
CA ASP A 574 -8.86 16.98 13.80
C ASP A 574 -9.14 17.19 15.28
N ARG A 575 -10.40 17.16 15.70
CA ARG A 575 -10.81 17.27 17.11
C ARG A 575 -10.31 16.08 17.94
N GLU A 576 -10.43 14.84 17.45
CA GLU A 576 -9.93 13.66 18.15
C GLU A 576 -8.38 13.69 18.25
N LYS A 577 -7.69 14.11 17.19
CA LYS A 577 -6.23 14.31 17.21
C LYS A 577 -5.82 15.40 18.20
N ALA A 578 -6.53 16.52 18.27
CA ALA A 578 -6.31 17.58 19.25
C ALA A 578 -6.52 17.10 20.70
N ALA A 579 -7.39 16.12 20.91
CA ALA A 579 -7.58 15.43 22.19
C ALA A 579 -6.44 14.42 22.53
N GLY A 580 -5.46 14.27 21.65
CA GLY A 580 -4.29 13.40 21.83
C GLY A 580 -4.51 11.96 21.38
N ARG A 581 -5.58 11.66 20.66
CA ARG A 581 -5.85 10.34 20.10
C ARG A 581 -5.10 10.12 18.77
N LYS A 582 -4.90 8.86 18.43
CA LYS A 582 -4.35 8.43 17.16
C LYS A 582 -5.46 7.84 16.30
N VAL A 583 -5.77 8.51 15.20
CA VAL A 583 -6.98 8.26 14.42
C VAL A 583 -6.65 7.61 13.07
N ILE A 584 -7.32 6.50 12.79
CA ILE A 584 -7.44 5.92 11.45
C ILE A 584 -8.80 6.34 10.89
N MET A 585 -8.82 6.88 9.67
CA MET A 585 -10.05 7.09 8.89
C MET A 585 -10.13 6.05 7.80
N ILE A 586 -11.29 5.41 7.65
CA ILE A 586 -11.56 4.40 6.62
C ILE A 586 -12.76 4.86 5.80
N GLY A 587 -12.56 4.96 4.50
CA GLY A 587 -13.58 5.39 3.55
C GLY A 587 -13.39 4.75 2.17
N ASP A 588 -14.36 4.95 1.28
CA ASP A 588 -14.37 4.39 -0.08
C ASP A 588 -14.10 5.44 -1.14
N GLY A 589 -14.20 6.73 -0.83
CA GLY A 589 -14.49 7.67 -1.83
C GLY A 589 -13.96 9.06 -1.82
N ILE A 590 -14.44 9.76 -2.82
CA ILE A 590 -14.17 11.15 -3.13
C ILE A 590 -14.58 12.05 -1.97
N ASN A 591 -15.73 11.74 -1.35
CA ASN A 591 -16.30 12.53 -0.26
C ASN A 591 -15.49 12.44 1.04
N ASP A 592 -14.68 11.40 1.20
CA ASP A 592 -13.88 11.16 2.41
C ASP A 592 -12.45 11.68 2.30
N SER A 593 -12.04 12.15 1.13
CA SER A 593 -10.66 12.62 0.86
C SER A 593 -10.14 13.63 1.89
N PRO A 594 -10.92 14.64 2.34
CA PRO A 594 -10.46 15.55 3.38
C PRO A 594 -10.21 14.86 4.72
N ALA A 595 -11.09 13.93 5.13
CA ALA A 595 -10.98 13.19 6.38
C ALA A 595 -9.84 12.15 6.33
N LEU A 596 -9.67 11.46 5.19
CA LEU A 596 -8.54 10.54 4.95
C LEU A 596 -7.20 11.26 5.10
N SER A 597 -7.08 12.46 4.51
CA SER A 597 -5.86 13.29 4.61
C SER A 597 -5.62 13.85 6.01
N ALA A 598 -6.67 14.15 6.76
CA ALA A 598 -6.58 14.70 8.11
C ALA A 598 -6.15 13.64 9.14
N ALA A 599 -6.42 12.35 8.91
CA ALA A 599 -6.11 11.26 9.82
C ALA A 599 -4.59 11.04 10.04
N ASP A 600 -4.22 10.28 11.08
CA ASP A 600 -2.84 9.81 11.23
C ASP A 600 -2.51 8.73 10.17
N ALA A 601 -3.53 7.96 9.78
CA ALA A 601 -3.48 7.08 8.61
C ALA A 601 -4.88 7.05 7.95
N GLY A 602 -4.96 7.44 6.68
CA GLY A 602 -6.15 7.30 5.84
C GLY A 602 -6.11 5.97 5.09
N ILE A 603 -7.17 5.17 5.20
CA ILE A 603 -7.30 3.86 4.54
C ILE A 603 -8.45 3.90 3.54
N ALA A 604 -8.17 3.62 2.28
CA ALA A 604 -9.19 3.41 1.25
C ALA A 604 -9.43 1.93 1.00
N ILE A 605 -10.71 1.55 0.88
CA ILE A 605 -11.12 0.19 0.50
C ILE A 605 -11.43 0.16 -1.00
N SER A 606 -11.05 -0.92 -1.67
CA SER A 606 -10.75 -1.04 -3.09
C SER A 606 -11.89 -0.89 -4.09
N ASP A 607 -13.13 -1.09 -3.73
CA ASP A 607 -14.25 -0.84 -4.65
C ASP A 607 -14.55 0.67 -4.80
N GLY A 608 -13.81 1.50 -4.06
CA GLY A 608 -13.89 2.96 -4.11
C GLY A 608 -13.20 3.56 -5.34
N ALA A 609 -13.52 4.82 -5.59
CA ALA A 609 -12.94 5.61 -6.67
C ALA A 609 -11.41 5.65 -6.61
N GLU A 610 -10.74 5.67 -7.77
CA GLU A 610 -9.26 5.80 -7.85
C GLU A 610 -8.73 7.04 -7.14
N ILE A 611 -9.54 8.08 -6.99
CA ILE A 611 -9.22 9.27 -6.18
C ILE A 611 -8.94 8.91 -4.73
N ALA A 612 -9.75 8.05 -4.11
CA ALA A 612 -9.52 7.63 -2.74
C ALA A 612 -8.18 6.91 -2.59
N ARG A 613 -7.78 6.11 -3.58
CA ARG A 613 -6.47 5.44 -3.64
C ARG A 613 -5.32 6.44 -3.74
N GLU A 614 -5.49 7.54 -4.50
CA GLU A 614 -4.46 8.56 -4.64
C GLU A 614 -4.27 9.35 -3.35
N VAL A 615 -5.35 9.70 -2.66
CA VAL A 615 -5.33 10.49 -1.42
C VAL A 615 -4.98 9.65 -0.19
N ALA A 616 -5.47 8.40 -0.11
CA ALA A 616 -5.25 7.54 1.04
C ALA A 616 -3.77 7.15 1.21
N ASP A 617 -3.36 6.99 2.44
CA ASP A 617 -2.02 6.55 2.84
C ASP A 617 -1.83 5.04 2.68
N ILE A 618 -2.94 4.30 2.81
CA ILE A 618 -3.01 2.85 2.68
C ILE A 618 -4.24 2.50 1.85
N THR A 619 -4.08 1.56 0.93
CA THR A 619 -5.17 1.05 0.10
C THR A 619 -5.32 -0.46 0.30
N ILE A 620 -6.54 -0.92 0.50
CA ILE A 620 -6.87 -2.34 0.66
C ILE A 620 -7.66 -2.79 -0.57
N ASP A 621 -7.06 -3.62 -1.42
CA ASP A 621 -7.65 -4.17 -2.65
C ASP A 621 -8.38 -5.50 -2.39
N ALA A 622 -9.09 -5.60 -1.29
CA ALA A 622 -9.81 -6.79 -0.87
C ALA A 622 -11.29 -6.50 -0.65
N ASP A 623 -12.13 -7.49 -0.96
CA ASP A 623 -13.59 -7.40 -0.79
C ASP A 623 -14.03 -7.55 0.69
N SER A 624 -13.07 -7.75 1.63
CA SER A 624 -13.35 -8.01 3.04
C SER A 624 -12.73 -6.98 3.97
N LEU A 625 -13.47 -6.58 4.99
CA LEU A 625 -13.01 -5.74 6.11
C LEU A 625 -11.98 -6.47 7.00
N ASP A 626 -11.84 -7.78 6.89
CA ASP A 626 -10.88 -8.60 7.65
C ASP A 626 -9.44 -8.13 7.47
N GLU A 627 -9.13 -7.57 6.29
CA GLU A 627 -7.80 -7.08 5.99
C GLU A 627 -7.42 -5.84 6.82
N ILE A 628 -8.39 -5.10 7.36
CA ILE A 628 -8.14 -4.01 8.32
C ILE A 628 -7.58 -4.56 9.62
N VAL A 629 -8.18 -5.66 10.14
CA VAL A 629 -7.68 -6.34 11.33
C VAL A 629 -6.31 -6.94 11.07
N THR A 630 -6.13 -7.55 9.90
CA THR A 630 -4.85 -8.10 9.46
C THR A 630 -3.76 -7.02 9.41
N LEU A 631 -4.07 -5.86 8.83
CA LEU A 631 -3.17 -4.70 8.78
C LEU A 631 -2.79 -4.22 10.20
N LYS A 632 -3.75 -4.12 11.11
CA LYS A 632 -3.50 -3.72 12.51
C LYS A 632 -2.59 -4.73 13.23
N ILE A 633 -2.85 -6.02 13.09
CA ILE A 633 -1.99 -7.08 13.63
C ILE A 633 -0.59 -6.98 13.05
N HIS A 634 -0.48 -6.82 11.73
CA HIS A 634 0.79 -6.72 11.02
C HIS A 634 1.60 -5.50 11.49
N ALA A 635 0.98 -4.34 11.59
CA ALA A 635 1.59 -3.13 12.12
C ALA A 635 2.10 -3.33 13.56
N ASN A 636 1.29 -3.97 14.43
CA ASN A 636 1.68 -4.30 15.80
C ASN A 636 2.90 -5.26 15.84
N LEU A 637 2.94 -6.26 14.96
CA LEU A 637 4.07 -7.19 14.85
C LEU A 637 5.33 -6.50 14.35
N LEU A 638 5.23 -5.59 13.39
CA LEU A 638 6.35 -4.76 12.93
C LEU A 638 6.95 -3.96 14.10
N MET A 639 6.13 -3.28 14.88
CA MET A 639 6.59 -2.50 16.02
C MET A 639 7.26 -3.37 17.10
N LYS A 640 6.69 -4.56 17.37
CA LYS A 640 7.32 -5.54 18.27
C LYS A 640 8.67 -6.01 17.73
N ARG A 641 8.80 -6.26 16.41
CA ARG A 641 10.07 -6.63 15.75
C ARG A 641 11.11 -5.53 15.90
N ILE A 642 10.75 -4.28 15.58
CA ILE A 642 11.63 -3.11 15.68
C ILE A 642 12.15 -2.96 17.11
N HIS A 643 11.27 -3.00 18.12
CA HIS A 643 11.67 -2.88 19.53
C HIS A 643 12.52 -4.06 20.01
N ARG A 644 12.25 -5.28 19.53
CA ARG A 644 13.08 -6.45 19.84
C ARG A 644 14.47 -6.34 19.24
N ASN A 645 14.57 -5.96 17.97
CA ASN A 645 15.83 -5.75 17.27
C ASN A 645 16.65 -4.67 17.98
N TYR A 646 16.02 -3.53 18.32
CA TYR A 646 16.66 -2.46 19.08
C TYR A 646 17.26 -2.94 20.39
N ARG A 647 16.47 -3.63 21.23
CA ARG A 647 16.94 -4.16 22.51
C ARG A 647 18.09 -5.16 22.36
N PHE A 648 18.00 -6.03 21.35
CA PHE A 648 19.05 -6.98 21.05
C PHE A 648 20.35 -6.29 20.61
N ILE A 649 20.27 -5.32 19.68
CA ILE A 649 21.44 -4.55 19.18
C ILE A 649 22.12 -3.85 20.34
N VAL A 650 21.39 -3.13 21.17
CA VAL A 650 21.95 -2.40 22.30
C VAL A 650 22.58 -3.35 23.31
N GLY A 651 21.87 -4.41 23.70
CA GLY A 651 22.38 -5.38 24.70
C GLY A 651 23.60 -6.15 24.20
N PHE A 652 23.54 -6.66 22.96
CA PHE A 652 24.66 -7.44 22.40
C PHE A 652 25.93 -6.61 22.19
N ASN A 653 25.78 -5.42 21.60
CA ASN A 653 26.92 -4.52 21.35
C ASN A 653 27.54 -4.02 22.66
N THR A 654 26.71 -3.69 23.65
CA THR A 654 27.21 -3.34 25.00
C THR A 654 28.00 -4.50 25.61
N GLY A 655 27.49 -5.74 25.49
CA GLY A 655 28.21 -6.95 25.93
C GLY A 655 29.56 -7.12 25.25
N LEU A 656 29.62 -6.93 23.91
CA LEU A 656 30.90 -6.99 23.18
C LEU A 656 31.89 -5.92 23.65
N ILE A 657 31.43 -4.69 23.88
CA ILE A 657 32.28 -3.59 24.41
C ILE A 657 32.84 -3.97 25.78
N VAL A 658 32.00 -4.44 26.71
CA VAL A 658 32.42 -4.83 28.04
C VAL A 658 33.47 -5.95 28.01
N LEU A 659 33.24 -7.01 27.22
CA LEU A 659 34.18 -8.13 27.07
C LEU A 659 35.49 -7.69 26.41
N GLY A 660 35.42 -6.76 25.44
CA GLY A 660 36.62 -6.19 24.81
C GLY A 660 37.45 -5.33 25.76
N VAL A 661 36.83 -4.45 26.53
CA VAL A 661 37.47 -3.61 27.55
C VAL A 661 38.06 -4.48 28.69
N ALA A 662 37.33 -5.52 29.09
CA ALA A 662 37.88 -6.51 30.05
C ALA A 662 39.09 -7.28 29.48
N GLY A 663 39.28 -7.29 28.16
CA GLY A 663 40.37 -8.01 27.49
C GLY A 663 40.10 -9.50 27.29
N VAL A 664 38.80 -9.91 27.39
CA VAL A 664 38.37 -11.29 27.19
C VAL A 664 38.38 -11.64 25.71
N ILE A 665 37.96 -10.68 24.85
CA ILE A 665 37.94 -10.84 23.40
C ILE A 665 38.81 -9.78 22.72
N ALA A 666 39.41 -10.15 21.55
CA ALA A 666 40.20 -9.23 20.76
C ALA A 666 39.29 -8.26 19.97
N PRO A 667 39.78 -7.01 19.69
CA PRO A 667 38.99 -6.03 18.91
C PRO A 667 38.51 -6.55 17.57
N THR A 668 39.34 -7.33 16.85
CA THR A 668 38.98 -7.94 15.58
C THR A 668 37.87 -9.00 15.71
N THR A 669 37.88 -9.75 16.83
CA THR A 669 36.80 -10.71 17.15
C THR A 669 35.52 -9.98 17.49
N SER A 670 35.56 -8.87 18.23
CA SER A 670 34.42 -8.01 18.51
C SER A 670 33.80 -7.49 17.21
N ALA A 671 34.62 -6.97 16.30
CA ALA A 671 34.17 -6.47 15.00
C ALA A 671 33.54 -7.59 14.14
N LEU A 672 34.12 -8.79 14.14
CA LEU A 672 33.56 -9.94 13.44
C LEU A 672 32.19 -10.34 13.99
N LEU A 673 32.07 -10.45 15.31
CA LEU A 673 30.80 -10.80 15.98
C LEU A 673 29.74 -9.71 15.76
N HIS A 674 30.13 -8.44 15.82
CA HIS A 674 29.28 -7.30 15.53
C HIS A 674 28.72 -7.37 14.09
N ASN A 675 29.57 -7.51 13.07
CA ASN A 675 29.13 -7.60 11.68
C ASN A 675 28.25 -8.84 11.41
N THR A 676 28.61 -9.98 12.04
CA THR A 676 27.78 -11.20 11.94
C THR A 676 26.40 -10.98 12.56
N SER A 677 26.31 -10.33 13.72
CA SER A 677 25.04 -10.03 14.36
C SER A 677 24.19 -9.06 13.53
N THR A 678 24.81 -8.04 12.94
CA THR A 678 24.15 -7.07 12.03
C THR A 678 23.55 -7.77 10.83
N LEU A 679 24.31 -8.66 10.17
CA LEU A 679 23.81 -9.46 9.06
C LEU A 679 22.65 -10.38 9.49
N MET A 680 22.78 -11.08 10.62
CA MET A 680 21.71 -11.97 11.11
C MET A 680 20.43 -11.20 11.42
N ILE A 681 20.54 -10.02 12.02
CA ILE A 681 19.39 -9.14 12.29
C ILE A 681 18.76 -8.67 10.98
N GLY A 682 19.56 -8.23 10.00
CA GLY A 682 19.10 -7.83 8.67
C GLY A 682 18.33 -8.96 7.98
N LEU A 683 18.91 -10.15 7.91
CA LEU A 683 18.25 -11.33 7.32
C LEU A 683 16.97 -11.75 8.07
N ASN A 684 16.97 -11.64 9.40
CA ASN A 684 15.77 -11.92 10.19
C ASN A 684 14.68 -10.85 9.99
N SER A 685 15.09 -9.61 9.72
CA SER A 685 14.17 -8.49 9.43
C SER A 685 13.46 -8.63 8.08
N MET A 686 14.01 -9.42 7.16
CA MET A 686 13.42 -9.70 5.84
C MET A 686 12.36 -10.82 5.87
N LYS A 687 12.25 -11.56 6.97
CA LYS A 687 11.27 -12.65 7.09
C LYS A 687 9.87 -12.10 7.30
N ASP A 688 8.89 -12.83 6.79
CA ASP A 688 7.49 -12.51 7.01
C ASP A 688 7.12 -12.64 8.49
N MET A 689 6.12 -11.88 8.90
CA MET A 689 5.69 -11.75 10.30
C MET A 689 4.35 -12.42 10.57
N LEU A 690 3.48 -12.42 9.57
CA LEU A 690 2.20 -13.08 9.62
C LEU A 690 2.37 -14.58 9.29
N PRO A 691 1.54 -15.46 9.83
CA PRO A 691 1.53 -16.86 9.42
C PRO A 691 1.21 -16.96 7.92
N GLU A 692 1.80 -17.96 7.25
CA GLU A 692 1.39 -18.34 5.89
C GLU A 692 -0.10 -18.70 5.92
N LEU A 693 -0.86 -18.18 4.94
CA LEU A 693 -2.30 -18.43 4.79
C LEU A 693 -2.59 -19.89 4.50
#